data_0fa5e2442972ce9046a13a5ac984bfe0
#
_entry.id   0fa5e2442972ce9046a13a5ac984bfe0
#
_cell.length_a   1.000
_cell.length_b   1.000
_cell.length_c   1.000
_cell.angle_alpha   90.00
_cell.angle_beta   90.00
_cell.angle_gamma   90.00
#
_symmetry.space_group_name_H-M   'P 1'
#
loop_
_entity.id
_entity.type
_entity.pdbx_description
1 polymer ?
#
loop_
_entity_poly.entity_id
_entity_poly.type
_entity_poly.pdbx_seq_one_letter_code
_entity_poly.pdbx_strand_id
1 'polypeptide(L)'
;MPNAPKRRDVLKYAGATGAAATAFGLPLAQPAAAAEPETFRVRGRAPLDTVVFGDADSEAAHHLDATLSDVVTGGLGQPARVLNPSTPATYWGGTLKFDVTVRPTGTTYVTVRLWGDDHDDTSEEAGSGTNMWRLQLFCEGKQVGYEDQGAVDSLDILDTAPRTPGRFFFHTLPLPERMTAGRNKVTLEIRSMGRIWSYGQDASQLYRTMTTPSRGIYRLYTHTDPYFEAPRGEVQGTAPTATVRTGGEEVMDAIRARVQKDQKNLLTTATPATMDGWAMQSLAEGYLWPGSPAHQDPQAVERVLMAIDGRYMAWQADATVLTGSDQQWQGFGRVGLVLALLWEHLGDRLDGQVTGSPYAIANPGFESGGATPTAWQMPGWATAGGGTWARDTTVRRSGTASLKLQVTSASGYSYVNSAPRTRITPGTYRYGAWIRTDGVTGAGAHIDPLFFDASGKLVGSDHKVYASKGTHDWEYVEFVFATPTGATQLELHLRLSGPGTAWFDDITLVAPTDTTVPVPPPRRDAYVDMLRSSRDYWRRHFPHYSNQAQICAIGLYQTNRGLRLLAPELALPEDRARDYLYQSIGMVPYLGPEDQDGNPTRPLGADYYQVTRAGLTRELGYVGSYGEVIDWLVMMYESVTRGYQGQEAPELRDHMVMMTKARGRFRVVDVDKDHHRISRIETVIGWRNEVYPGETAYASRTAWDSNPVMSAAVFKDPEIVGWTQEMVADGQLYPQLNLQATHPWTRVGLNALRFLSRDWDGFQSLAARPARIPTAWDQPDFVLTDEQNGCVAVKNGEELFFASLYFRSRQGVNNYARIHHVTPVDQRSATIREHSAGTTDSTFTARDWVLWDYAINDPGASHLPPGGFPPPGDTLHQALAGDVYRLAPVPDDVPDPTLGVHFDGVETMLVGRAPFYLCEYGDYLIAMNTSTDRTCVLPARLDFGPARDLVTGKMIGAGKRPRLGPLSTLVLYRGDAG
;
A
#
# COMPACT_ATOMS: atom_id res chain seq x y z
N MET A 1 -26.54 24.99 15.02
CA MET A 1 -26.27 23.55 15.08
C MET A 1 -27.43 22.88 15.78
N PRO A 2 -28.23 21.99 15.17
CA PRO A 2 -29.27 21.26 15.87
C PRO A 2 -28.66 20.02 16.55
N ASN A 3 -29.14 19.76 17.75
CA ASN A 3 -28.72 18.72 18.67
C ASN A 3 -28.88 17.32 18.06
N ALA A 4 -27.86 16.49 18.24
CA ALA A 4 -27.92 15.06 17.97
C ALA A 4 -28.93 14.37 18.92
N PRO A 5 -29.75 13.43 18.45
CA PRO A 5 -30.74 12.74 19.28
C PRO A 5 -30.07 11.79 20.27
N LYS A 6 -30.56 11.75 21.49
CA LYS A 6 -30.09 10.88 22.55
C LYS A 6 -30.48 9.42 22.26
N ARG A 7 -29.60 8.48 22.62
CA ARG A 7 -29.67 7.03 22.45
C ARG A 7 -31.00 6.33 22.79
N ARG A 8 -31.95 7.02 23.41
CA ARG A 8 -33.26 6.50 23.77
C ARG A 8 -34.31 6.59 22.65
N ASP A 9 -34.05 7.36 21.61
CA ASP A 9 -35.02 7.59 20.54
C ASP A 9 -34.84 6.64 19.36
N VAL A 10 -33.68 5.99 19.25
CA VAL A 10 -33.38 5.05 18.18
C VAL A 10 -34.11 3.70 18.36
N LEU A 11 -34.43 3.33 19.58
CA LEU A 11 -35.16 2.08 19.88
C LEU A 11 -36.67 2.14 19.60
N LYS A 12 -37.22 3.30 19.25
CA LYS A 12 -38.67 3.41 18.97
C LYS A 12 -39.01 3.25 17.47
N TYR A 13 -38.03 3.25 16.59
CA TYR A 13 -38.26 3.10 15.14
C TYR A 13 -38.12 1.68 14.60
N ALA A 14 -37.65 0.74 15.42
CA ALA A 14 -37.49 -0.66 15.00
C ALA A 14 -38.76 -1.46 14.92
N GLY A 15 -39.89 -0.88 15.23
CA GLY A 15 -41.17 -1.58 15.26
C GLY A 15 -42.16 -1.31 14.10
N ALA A 16 -41.80 -0.41 13.17
CA ALA A 16 -42.78 0.06 12.19
C ALA A 16 -42.48 -0.30 10.72
N THR A 17 -41.39 -0.95 10.42
CA THR A 17 -40.99 -1.26 9.02
C THR A 17 -41.44 -2.64 8.50
N GLY A 18 -42.15 -3.40 9.31
CA GLY A 18 -42.68 -4.72 8.88
C GLY A 18 -43.92 -4.67 7.94
N ALA A 19 -44.52 -3.51 7.71
CA ALA A 19 -45.78 -3.42 6.97
C ALA A 19 -45.68 -2.73 5.60
N ALA A 20 -44.54 -2.16 5.25
CA ALA A 20 -44.42 -1.39 3.98
C ALA A 20 -43.85 -2.19 2.78
N ALA A 21 -43.33 -3.40 3.02
CA ALA A 21 -42.73 -4.21 1.95
C ALA A 21 -43.74 -4.91 1.02
N THR A 22 -45.06 -4.85 1.31
CA THR A 22 -46.08 -5.51 0.49
C THR A 22 -46.76 -4.60 -0.54
N ALA A 23 -46.40 -3.33 -0.64
CA ALA A 23 -47.06 -2.39 -1.55
C ALA A 23 -46.30 -2.13 -2.87
N PHE A 24 -45.06 -2.56 -3.02
CA PHE A 24 -44.37 -2.52 -4.30
C PHE A 24 -44.18 -3.96 -4.79
N GLY A 25 -44.93 -4.35 -5.80
CA GLY A 25 -44.95 -5.68 -6.41
C GLY A 25 -43.63 -6.07 -7.10
N LEU A 26 -42.52 -6.02 -6.37
CA LEU A 26 -41.31 -6.71 -6.75
C LEU A 26 -41.49 -8.18 -6.38
N PRO A 27 -41.27 -9.14 -7.30
CA PRO A 27 -41.31 -10.54 -6.94
C PRO A 27 -40.23 -10.76 -5.86
N LEU A 28 -40.69 -11.06 -4.65
CA LEU A 28 -39.84 -11.69 -3.65
C LEU A 28 -39.20 -12.90 -4.31
N ALA A 29 -37.91 -12.97 -4.38
CA ALA A 29 -37.22 -14.17 -4.82
C ALA A 29 -37.82 -15.32 -4.01
N GLN A 30 -38.46 -16.26 -4.68
CA GLN A 30 -38.91 -17.49 -4.05
C GLN A 30 -37.69 -18.05 -3.31
N PRO A 31 -37.90 -18.57 -2.07
CA PRO A 31 -36.84 -19.31 -1.40
C PRO A 31 -36.37 -20.37 -2.41
N ALA A 32 -35.07 -20.35 -2.73
CA ALA A 32 -34.50 -21.35 -3.62
C ALA A 32 -35.01 -22.70 -3.16
N ALA A 33 -35.66 -23.45 -4.06
CA ALA A 33 -36.07 -24.80 -3.80
C ALA A 33 -34.89 -25.49 -3.12
N ALA A 34 -35.13 -26.21 -2.01
CA ALA A 34 -34.11 -26.93 -1.29
C ALA A 34 -33.26 -27.67 -2.32
N ALA A 35 -32.01 -27.22 -2.49
CA ALA A 35 -31.12 -27.85 -3.45
C ALA A 35 -31.07 -29.33 -3.11
N GLU A 36 -31.25 -30.18 -4.11
CA GLU A 36 -31.03 -31.60 -3.93
C GLU A 36 -29.67 -31.79 -3.24
N PRO A 37 -29.52 -32.75 -2.32
CA PRO A 37 -28.29 -32.97 -1.63
C PRO A 37 -27.18 -33.14 -2.70
N GLU A 38 -26.28 -32.19 -2.78
CA GLU A 38 -25.12 -32.32 -3.64
C GLU A 38 -24.38 -33.55 -3.17
N THR A 39 -24.44 -34.59 -3.97
CA THR A 39 -23.69 -35.81 -3.74
C THR A 39 -22.24 -35.45 -3.79
N PHE A 40 -21.53 -35.74 -2.71
CA PHE A 40 -20.09 -35.57 -2.58
C PHE A 40 -19.33 -36.06 -3.79
N ARG A 41 -18.28 -35.34 -4.13
CA ARG A 41 -17.41 -35.47 -5.27
C ARG A 41 -17.18 -36.87 -5.79
N VAL A 42 -17.43 -37.03 -7.06
CA VAL A 42 -16.73 -38.00 -7.87
C VAL A 42 -15.49 -37.28 -8.43
N ARG A 43 -14.27 -37.57 -7.95
CA ARG A 43 -13.03 -37.09 -8.55
C ARG A 43 -13.03 -37.42 -10.03
N GLY A 44 -12.49 -36.48 -10.85
CA GLY A 44 -12.26 -36.72 -12.27
C GLY A 44 -13.48 -36.54 -13.16
N ARG A 45 -14.39 -35.60 -12.84
CA ARG A 45 -15.40 -35.17 -13.80
C ARG A 45 -14.68 -34.52 -14.98
N ALA A 46 -14.98 -34.98 -16.18
CA ALA A 46 -14.51 -34.34 -17.40
C ALA A 46 -14.99 -32.86 -17.40
N PRO A 47 -14.20 -31.93 -17.92
CA PRO A 47 -14.66 -30.57 -18.11
C PRO A 47 -15.92 -30.55 -19.00
N LEU A 48 -16.75 -29.53 -18.85
CA LEU A 48 -17.89 -29.31 -19.72
C LEU A 48 -17.44 -28.95 -21.14
N ASP A 49 -16.34 -28.19 -21.21
CA ASP A 49 -15.72 -27.76 -22.45
C ASP A 49 -14.22 -27.56 -22.28
N THR A 50 -13.49 -27.61 -23.40
CA THR A 50 -12.04 -27.38 -23.43
C THR A 50 -11.68 -26.62 -24.71
N VAL A 51 -11.18 -25.41 -24.57
CA VAL A 51 -10.56 -24.65 -25.64
C VAL A 51 -9.05 -24.84 -25.59
N VAL A 52 -8.47 -25.33 -26.71
CA VAL A 52 -7.02 -25.46 -26.87
C VAL A 52 -6.54 -24.34 -27.79
N PHE A 53 -5.83 -23.39 -27.23
CA PHE A 53 -5.33 -22.26 -28.00
C PHE A 53 -4.10 -22.65 -28.84
N GLY A 54 -4.09 -22.19 -30.08
CA GLY A 54 -3.08 -22.59 -31.09
C GLY A 54 -3.38 -23.92 -31.78
N ASP A 55 -4.48 -24.59 -31.46
CA ASP A 55 -5.01 -25.75 -32.16
C ASP A 55 -6.16 -25.28 -33.09
N ALA A 56 -5.94 -25.37 -34.39
CA ALA A 56 -6.86 -24.80 -35.38
C ALA A 56 -8.26 -25.45 -35.34
N ASP A 57 -8.35 -26.76 -35.08
CA ASP A 57 -9.62 -27.46 -34.99
C ASP A 57 -10.40 -27.07 -33.75
N SER A 58 -9.71 -26.94 -32.62
CA SER A 58 -10.33 -26.47 -31.37
C SER A 58 -10.80 -25.02 -31.49
N GLU A 59 -9.96 -24.15 -32.05
CA GLU A 59 -10.30 -22.74 -32.24
C GLU A 59 -11.52 -22.57 -33.18
N ALA A 60 -11.56 -23.31 -34.25
CA ALA A 60 -12.72 -23.30 -35.18
C ALA A 60 -14.00 -23.81 -34.52
N ALA A 61 -13.91 -24.88 -33.73
CA ALA A 61 -15.07 -25.45 -33.02
C ALA A 61 -15.66 -24.48 -31.98
N HIS A 62 -14.86 -23.57 -31.45
CA HIS A 62 -15.26 -22.53 -30.48
C HIS A 62 -15.49 -21.15 -31.10
N HIS A 63 -15.48 -21.06 -32.44
CA HIS A 63 -15.67 -19.81 -33.20
C HIS A 63 -14.71 -18.71 -32.75
N LEU A 64 -13.42 -19.05 -32.53
CA LEU A 64 -12.43 -18.10 -32.05
C LEU A 64 -12.28 -16.92 -33.00
N ASP A 65 -12.51 -15.73 -32.50
CA ASP A 65 -12.17 -14.45 -33.10
C ASP A 65 -10.99 -13.83 -32.31
N ALA A 66 -9.83 -13.78 -32.97
CA ALA A 66 -8.57 -13.33 -32.33
C ALA A 66 -8.07 -12.04 -32.99
N THR A 67 -7.84 -11.05 -32.19
CA THR A 67 -7.32 -9.73 -32.61
C THR A 67 -5.98 -9.46 -31.92
N LEU A 68 -4.97 -9.00 -32.67
CA LEU A 68 -3.63 -8.75 -32.17
C LEU A 68 -3.11 -9.94 -31.34
N SER A 69 -3.16 -11.11 -31.91
CA SER A 69 -2.79 -12.36 -31.26
C SER A 69 -1.98 -13.25 -32.20
N ASP A 70 -0.91 -13.83 -31.68
CA ASP A 70 -0.09 -14.82 -32.40
C ASP A 70 -0.14 -16.17 -31.70
N VAL A 71 0.01 -17.23 -32.50
CA VAL A 71 0.29 -18.58 -31.99
C VAL A 71 1.78 -18.72 -31.81
N VAL A 72 2.20 -19.11 -30.62
CA VAL A 72 3.60 -19.33 -30.26
C VAL A 72 3.82 -20.76 -29.76
N THR A 73 5.04 -21.24 -29.86
CA THR A 73 5.47 -22.46 -29.17
C THR A 73 5.98 -22.06 -27.80
N GLY A 74 5.25 -22.40 -26.75
CA GLY A 74 5.53 -22.02 -25.37
C GLY A 74 6.04 -23.20 -24.53
N GLY A 75 5.66 -23.19 -23.24
CA GLY A 75 6.11 -24.16 -22.26
C GLY A 75 5.96 -25.62 -22.69
N LEU A 76 7.03 -26.39 -22.52
CA LEU A 76 7.15 -27.78 -22.93
C LEU A 76 6.83 -28.05 -24.41
N GLY A 77 7.06 -27.06 -25.27
CA GLY A 77 6.79 -27.14 -26.70
C GLY A 77 5.31 -27.13 -27.07
N GLN A 78 4.43 -26.76 -26.16
CA GLN A 78 2.99 -26.70 -26.43
C GLN A 78 2.60 -25.39 -27.14
N PRO A 79 1.60 -25.43 -28.03
CA PRO A 79 1.08 -24.22 -28.64
C PRO A 79 0.35 -23.38 -27.61
N ALA A 80 0.47 -22.08 -27.75
CA ALA A 80 -0.23 -21.09 -26.94
C ALA A 80 -0.57 -19.86 -27.80
N ARG A 81 -1.54 -19.08 -27.37
CA ARG A 81 -1.76 -17.74 -27.91
C ARG A 81 -1.23 -16.69 -26.97
N VAL A 82 -0.46 -15.74 -27.51
CA VAL A 82 -0.09 -14.50 -26.86
C VAL A 82 -0.92 -13.35 -27.41
N LEU A 83 -1.18 -12.36 -26.59
CA LEU A 83 -1.89 -11.14 -26.96
C LEU A 83 -0.89 -9.99 -27.04
N ASN A 84 -0.82 -9.36 -28.21
CA ASN A 84 0.19 -8.36 -28.53
C ASN A 84 -0.29 -6.96 -28.19
N PRO A 85 0.64 -6.02 -27.91
CA PRO A 85 0.33 -4.61 -27.83
C PRO A 85 -0.27 -4.07 -29.13
N SER A 86 -1.07 -3.03 -29.06
CA SER A 86 -1.50 -2.26 -30.23
C SER A 86 -0.33 -1.49 -30.87
N THR A 87 -0.51 -1.09 -32.15
CA THR A 87 0.48 -0.22 -32.83
C THR A 87 -0.23 1.02 -33.37
N PRO A 88 0.05 2.24 -32.92
CA PRO A 88 0.97 2.53 -31.80
C PRO A 88 0.51 1.92 -30.47
N ALA A 89 1.46 1.68 -29.57
CA ALA A 89 1.17 1.09 -28.27
C ALA A 89 0.22 1.98 -27.44
N THR A 90 -0.79 1.36 -26.87
CA THR A 90 -1.79 1.98 -26.00
C THR A 90 -1.94 1.18 -24.71
N TYR A 91 -2.95 1.48 -23.92
CA TYR A 91 -3.31 0.67 -22.77
C TYR A 91 -3.78 -0.74 -23.15
N TRP A 92 -4.38 -0.88 -24.34
CA TRP A 92 -5.01 -2.08 -24.80
C TRP A 92 -4.06 -2.92 -25.63
N GLY A 93 -4.20 -4.22 -25.50
CA GLY A 93 -3.59 -5.21 -26.36
C GLY A 93 -4.63 -6.06 -27.08
N GLY A 94 -4.23 -7.24 -27.45
CA GLY A 94 -5.04 -8.17 -28.20
C GLY A 94 -6.21 -8.78 -27.43
N THR A 95 -7.08 -9.47 -28.18
CA THR A 95 -8.26 -10.13 -27.64
C THR A 95 -8.45 -11.52 -28.24
N LEU A 96 -9.01 -12.43 -27.43
CA LEU A 96 -9.53 -13.76 -27.86
C LEU A 96 -10.99 -13.83 -27.46
N LYS A 97 -11.89 -13.93 -28.42
CA LYS A 97 -13.32 -14.07 -28.19
C LYS A 97 -13.79 -15.41 -28.74
N PHE A 98 -14.49 -16.19 -27.93
CA PHE A 98 -14.84 -17.56 -28.26
C PHE A 98 -16.06 -18.05 -27.46
N ASP A 99 -16.73 -19.08 -27.98
CA ASP A 99 -17.89 -19.68 -27.33
C ASP A 99 -17.49 -20.89 -26.50
N VAL A 100 -18.10 -21.02 -25.31
CA VAL A 100 -17.89 -22.18 -24.45
C VAL A 100 -19.21 -22.73 -23.91
N THR A 101 -19.21 -24.03 -23.63
CA THR A 101 -20.32 -24.74 -22.99
C THR A 101 -20.35 -24.38 -21.49
N VAL A 102 -21.55 -24.09 -20.98
CA VAL A 102 -21.80 -23.79 -19.57
C VAL A 102 -22.99 -24.58 -19.05
N ARG A 103 -23.13 -24.64 -17.72
CA ARG A 103 -24.35 -25.18 -17.09
C ARG A 103 -25.44 -24.14 -17.06
N PRO A 104 -26.69 -24.51 -17.42
CA PRO A 104 -27.82 -23.60 -17.32
C PRO A 104 -28.30 -23.34 -15.88
N THR A 105 -27.84 -24.13 -14.91
CA THR A 105 -28.17 -24.02 -13.48
C THR A 105 -26.93 -24.28 -12.62
N GLY A 106 -26.79 -23.55 -11.55
CA GLY A 106 -25.62 -23.61 -10.67
C GLY A 106 -24.39 -22.91 -11.25
N THR A 107 -23.32 -22.90 -10.48
CA THR A 107 -22.10 -22.19 -10.87
C THR A 107 -21.29 -22.97 -11.93
N THR A 108 -20.92 -22.28 -12.99
CA THR A 108 -19.88 -22.73 -13.93
C THR A 108 -18.58 -22.03 -13.58
N TYR A 109 -17.52 -22.80 -13.46
CA TYR A 109 -16.16 -22.27 -13.28
C TYR A 109 -15.42 -22.26 -14.60
N VAL A 110 -14.50 -21.33 -14.74
CA VAL A 110 -13.54 -21.26 -15.85
C VAL A 110 -12.16 -21.43 -15.26
N THR A 111 -11.38 -22.35 -15.78
CA THR A 111 -9.97 -22.52 -15.44
C THR A 111 -9.12 -22.23 -16.66
N VAL A 112 -8.15 -21.33 -16.50
CA VAL A 112 -7.15 -21.02 -17.52
C VAL A 112 -5.84 -21.69 -17.14
N ARG A 113 -5.19 -22.32 -18.13
CA ARG A 113 -3.89 -22.95 -17.96
C ARG A 113 -2.81 -22.07 -18.52
N LEU A 114 -1.86 -21.72 -17.70
CA LEU A 114 -0.78 -20.78 -17.93
C LEU A 114 0.57 -21.44 -17.62
N TRP A 115 1.65 -20.92 -18.23
CA TRP A 115 3.00 -21.42 -17.98
C TRP A 115 3.77 -20.52 -17.02
N GLY A 116 4.44 -21.13 -16.05
CA GLY A 116 5.09 -20.41 -14.98
C GLY A 116 6.28 -19.55 -15.40
N ASP A 117 7.03 -20.02 -16.42
CA ASP A 117 8.20 -19.28 -16.90
C ASP A 117 7.87 -18.12 -17.86
N ASP A 118 6.60 -18.01 -18.27
CA ASP A 118 6.14 -16.85 -19.05
C ASP A 118 6.15 -15.62 -18.14
N HIS A 119 7.33 -15.08 -17.91
CA HIS A 119 7.59 -13.94 -17.06
C HIS A 119 8.52 -12.97 -17.77
N ASP A 120 8.25 -11.70 -17.64
CA ASP A 120 9.11 -10.66 -18.19
C ASP A 120 10.23 -10.33 -17.21
N ASP A 121 11.44 -10.75 -17.56
CA ASP A 121 12.65 -10.51 -16.76
C ASP A 121 13.11 -9.05 -16.76
N THR A 122 12.56 -8.22 -17.63
CA THR A 122 12.89 -6.80 -17.69
C THR A 122 12.17 -6.00 -16.62
N SER A 123 11.56 -6.66 -15.68
CA SER A 123 10.89 -6.08 -14.52
C SER A 123 11.82 -5.34 -13.55
N GLU A 124 13.13 -5.32 -13.76
CA GLU A 124 14.01 -4.32 -13.11
C GLU A 124 13.55 -2.89 -13.39
N GLU A 125 12.90 -2.67 -14.53
CA GLU A 125 12.16 -1.46 -14.84
C GLU A 125 10.70 -1.50 -14.35
N ALA A 126 10.30 -2.51 -13.62
CA ALA A 126 8.93 -2.64 -13.12
C ALA A 126 8.52 -1.47 -12.23
N GLY A 127 9.46 -0.83 -11.56
CA GLY A 127 9.24 0.47 -10.93
C GLY A 127 8.81 1.56 -11.92
N SER A 128 9.17 1.44 -13.21
CA SER A 128 8.69 2.31 -14.30
C SER A 128 7.36 1.83 -14.88
N GLY A 129 6.95 0.61 -14.60
CA GLY A 129 5.71 0.01 -15.11
C GLY A 129 5.69 -0.24 -16.61
N THR A 130 6.86 -0.38 -17.24
CA THR A 130 6.96 -0.45 -18.69
C THR A 130 6.60 -1.80 -19.30
N ASN A 131 6.68 -2.89 -18.52
CA ASN A 131 6.54 -4.25 -19.04
C ASN A 131 5.46 -5.09 -18.34
N MET A 132 4.49 -4.42 -17.73
CA MET A 132 3.42 -5.11 -17.03
C MET A 132 2.15 -5.13 -17.85
N TRP A 133 1.49 -6.27 -17.83
CA TRP A 133 0.22 -6.46 -18.50
C TRP A 133 -0.77 -7.16 -17.56
N ARG A 134 -2.02 -7.04 -17.90
CA ARG A 134 -3.15 -7.68 -17.23
C ARG A 134 -3.94 -8.46 -18.25
N LEU A 135 -4.30 -9.68 -17.95
CA LEU A 135 -5.32 -10.45 -18.66
C LEU A 135 -6.67 -10.26 -17.97
N GLN A 136 -7.69 -10.01 -18.76
CA GLN A 136 -9.05 -9.80 -18.29
C GLN A 136 -9.96 -10.82 -18.91
N LEU A 137 -10.85 -11.39 -18.09
CA LEU A 137 -11.88 -12.32 -18.57
C LEU A 137 -13.24 -11.60 -18.60
N PHE A 138 -13.89 -11.66 -19.75
CA PHE A 138 -15.25 -11.15 -19.96
C PHE A 138 -16.18 -12.31 -20.29
N CYS A 139 -17.42 -12.20 -19.85
CA CYS A 139 -18.52 -13.08 -20.22
C CYS A 139 -19.65 -12.23 -20.78
N GLU A 140 -20.11 -12.52 -21.99
CA GLU A 140 -21.15 -11.75 -22.68
C GLU A 140 -20.84 -10.23 -22.70
N GLY A 141 -19.57 -9.88 -22.93
CA GLY A 141 -19.09 -8.52 -23.00
C GLY A 141 -18.96 -7.79 -21.63
N LYS A 142 -19.19 -8.49 -20.52
CA LYS A 142 -19.02 -7.93 -19.18
C LYS A 142 -17.86 -8.60 -18.46
N GLN A 143 -16.99 -7.81 -17.88
CA GLN A 143 -15.85 -8.37 -17.17
C GLN A 143 -16.27 -9.18 -15.95
N VAL A 144 -15.63 -10.33 -15.77
CA VAL A 144 -15.89 -11.26 -14.67
C VAL A 144 -14.65 -11.61 -13.87
N GLY A 145 -13.48 -11.25 -14.33
CA GLY A 145 -12.23 -11.48 -13.60
C GLY A 145 -11.00 -10.95 -14.32
N TYR A 146 -9.85 -11.05 -13.68
CA TYR A 146 -8.56 -10.70 -14.26
C TYR A 146 -7.39 -11.39 -13.56
N GLU A 147 -6.24 -11.39 -14.21
CA GLU A 147 -4.95 -11.77 -13.68
C GLU A 147 -3.91 -10.71 -14.02
N ASP A 148 -3.15 -10.29 -13.04
CA ASP A 148 -1.98 -9.44 -13.22
C ASP A 148 -0.71 -10.29 -13.33
N GLN A 149 0.20 -9.86 -14.18
CA GLN A 149 1.58 -10.31 -14.12
C GLN A 149 2.38 -9.40 -13.19
N GLY A 150 3.11 -10.02 -12.30
CA GLY A 150 4.01 -9.34 -11.39
C GLY A 150 3.31 -8.70 -10.19
N ALA A 151 4.10 -8.41 -9.21
CA ALA A 151 3.68 -7.72 -8.03
C ALA A 151 3.69 -6.22 -8.26
N VAL A 152 2.62 -5.56 -7.87
CA VAL A 152 2.76 -4.16 -7.48
C VAL A 152 3.14 -4.15 -6.04
N ASP A 153 4.29 -3.65 -5.81
CA ASP A 153 4.64 -3.30 -4.47
C ASP A 153 4.31 -1.85 -4.17
N SER A 154 3.44 -1.66 -3.21
CA SER A 154 3.19 -0.34 -2.64
C SER A 154 4.35 0.19 -1.81
N LEU A 155 5.35 -0.64 -1.55
CA LEU A 155 6.52 -0.32 -0.75
C LEU A 155 7.81 -0.22 -1.59
N ASP A 156 7.68 -0.14 -2.91
CA ASP A 156 8.80 -0.02 -3.87
C ASP A 156 9.76 -1.21 -3.86
N ILE A 157 9.30 -2.39 -3.50
CA ILE A 157 10.09 -3.62 -3.57
C ILE A 157 9.79 -4.32 -4.88
N LEU A 158 10.79 -4.44 -5.72
CA LEU A 158 10.69 -5.08 -7.03
C LEU A 158 10.81 -6.60 -6.91
N ASP A 159 9.97 -7.32 -7.62
CA ASP A 159 10.04 -8.76 -7.70
C ASP A 159 10.06 -9.23 -9.15
N THR A 160 11.03 -10.06 -9.46
CA THR A 160 11.30 -10.59 -10.79
C THR A 160 11.08 -12.10 -10.88
N ALA A 161 10.66 -12.76 -9.81
CA ALA A 161 10.56 -14.20 -9.79
C ALA A 161 9.35 -14.72 -10.58
N PRO A 162 9.53 -15.73 -11.45
CA PRO A 162 8.42 -16.38 -12.14
C PRO A 162 7.51 -17.09 -11.14
N ARG A 163 6.22 -17.26 -11.48
CA ARG A 163 5.24 -17.82 -10.54
C ARG A 163 5.51 -19.29 -10.19
N THR A 164 5.69 -20.14 -11.18
CA THR A 164 5.89 -21.59 -11.04
C THR A 164 6.86 -22.09 -12.10
N PRO A 165 8.18 -21.83 -11.93
CA PRO A 165 9.15 -22.21 -12.95
C PRO A 165 9.08 -23.68 -13.35
N GLY A 166 9.17 -23.94 -14.66
CA GLY A 166 9.17 -25.28 -15.22
C GLY A 166 7.83 -26.03 -15.20
N ARG A 167 6.75 -25.38 -14.79
CA ARG A 167 5.43 -26.01 -14.60
C ARG A 167 4.31 -25.16 -15.17
N PHE A 168 3.22 -25.82 -15.56
CA PHE A 168 1.94 -25.16 -15.75
C PHE A 168 1.25 -24.90 -14.41
N PHE A 169 0.46 -23.87 -14.37
CA PHE A 169 -0.42 -23.59 -13.24
C PHE A 169 -1.83 -23.23 -13.73
N PHE A 170 -2.78 -23.28 -12.80
CA PHE A 170 -4.19 -23.09 -13.08
C PHE A 170 -4.74 -21.90 -12.33
N HIS A 171 -5.52 -21.10 -13.05
CA HIS A 171 -6.27 -20.00 -12.47
C HIS A 171 -7.77 -20.24 -12.70
N THR A 172 -8.52 -20.39 -11.62
CA THR A 172 -9.95 -20.73 -11.65
C THR A 172 -10.81 -19.56 -11.19
N LEU A 173 -11.83 -19.24 -11.97
CA LEU A 173 -12.79 -18.16 -11.72
C LEU A 173 -14.23 -18.68 -11.83
N PRO A 174 -15.18 -18.20 -11.00
CA PRO A 174 -16.59 -18.49 -11.17
C PRO A 174 -17.20 -17.55 -12.24
N LEU A 175 -18.03 -18.07 -13.11
CA LEU A 175 -18.94 -17.25 -13.89
C LEU A 175 -20.16 -16.89 -13.04
N PRO A 176 -20.59 -15.62 -13.02
CA PRO A 176 -21.82 -15.24 -12.33
C PRO A 176 -23.01 -16.03 -12.85
N GLU A 177 -23.74 -16.73 -11.97
CA GLU A 177 -24.86 -17.61 -12.37
C GLU A 177 -25.89 -16.91 -13.25
N ARG A 178 -26.15 -15.63 -13.00
CA ARG A 178 -27.08 -14.85 -13.85
C ARG A 178 -26.65 -14.76 -15.31
N MET A 179 -25.37 -14.94 -15.62
CA MET A 179 -24.86 -14.89 -16.99
C MET A 179 -24.99 -16.24 -17.69
N THR A 180 -25.06 -17.33 -16.92
CA THR A 180 -25.16 -18.69 -17.43
C THR A 180 -26.58 -19.27 -17.30
N ALA A 181 -27.41 -18.69 -16.46
CA ALA A 181 -28.75 -19.19 -16.17
C ALA A 181 -29.60 -19.38 -17.45
N GLY A 182 -30.11 -20.60 -17.64
CA GLY A 182 -30.91 -20.97 -18.80
C GLY A 182 -30.16 -21.10 -20.11
N ARG A 183 -28.82 -21.00 -20.08
CA ARG A 183 -27.96 -21.10 -21.28
C ARG A 183 -27.11 -22.36 -21.22
N ASN A 184 -26.88 -22.95 -22.41
CA ASN A 184 -25.91 -24.04 -22.55
C ASN A 184 -24.57 -23.57 -23.11
N LYS A 185 -24.53 -22.36 -23.69
CA LYS A 185 -23.30 -21.70 -24.16
C LYS A 185 -23.31 -20.23 -23.82
N VAL A 186 -22.11 -19.68 -23.61
CA VAL A 186 -21.85 -18.26 -23.50
C VAL A 186 -20.60 -17.87 -24.27
N THR A 187 -20.50 -16.61 -24.64
CA THR A 187 -19.29 -16.08 -25.28
C THR A 187 -18.37 -15.52 -24.20
N LEU A 188 -17.16 -16.06 -24.14
CA LEU A 188 -16.08 -15.52 -23.34
C LEU A 188 -15.15 -14.69 -24.19
N GLU A 189 -14.48 -13.75 -23.54
CA GLU A 189 -13.44 -12.95 -24.19
C GLU A 189 -12.29 -12.76 -23.20
N ILE A 190 -11.07 -13.06 -23.63
CA ILE A 190 -9.85 -12.71 -22.92
C ILE A 190 -9.24 -11.49 -23.58
N ARG A 191 -9.00 -10.44 -22.83
CA ARG A 191 -8.33 -9.22 -23.29
C ARG A 191 -7.03 -9.01 -22.54
N SER A 192 -6.06 -8.46 -23.22
CA SER A 192 -4.86 -7.95 -22.58
C SER A 192 -4.88 -6.43 -22.51
N MET A 193 -4.27 -5.90 -21.49
CA MET A 193 -4.03 -4.46 -21.34
C MET A 193 -2.76 -4.24 -20.53
N GLY A 194 -2.24 -3.01 -20.61
CA GLY A 194 -1.22 -2.54 -19.71
C GLY A 194 -1.74 -2.51 -18.27
N ARG A 195 -0.84 -2.56 -17.34
CA ARG A 195 -1.18 -2.62 -15.93
C ARG A 195 -1.87 -1.37 -15.43
N ILE A 196 -2.77 -1.53 -14.49
CA ILE A 196 -3.31 -0.45 -13.67
C ILE A 196 -2.55 -0.39 -12.35
N TRP A 197 -1.97 0.76 -12.06
CA TRP A 197 -1.33 1.00 -10.78
C TRP A 197 -2.23 1.85 -9.88
N SER A 198 -2.83 1.25 -8.87
CA SER A 198 -3.80 1.89 -7.98
C SER A 198 -3.27 3.07 -7.16
N TYR A 199 -1.97 3.24 -7.11
CA TYR A 199 -1.32 4.38 -6.45
C TYR A 199 -0.87 5.49 -7.40
N GLY A 200 -1.16 5.37 -8.70
CA GLY A 200 -0.88 6.43 -9.64
C GLY A 200 -1.63 7.70 -9.27
N GLN A 201 -0.93 8.84 -9.36
CA GLN A 201 -1.50 10.15 -9.00
C GLN A 201 -2.11 10.88 -10.17
N ASP A 202 -1.79 10.46 -11.35
CA ASP A 202 -2.35 10.96 -12.60
C ASP A 202 -2.57 9.81 -13.59
N ALA A 203 -3.26 10.09 -14.68
CA ALA A 203 -3.60 9.06 -15.67
C ALA A 203 -2.36 8.36 -16.26
N SER A 204 -1.24 9.07 -16.41
CA SER A 204 -0.01 8.50 -16.97
C SER A 204 0.70 7.55 -15.99
N GLN A 205 0.49 7.76 -14.71
CA GLN A 205 1.02 6.88 -13.67
C GLN A 205 0.08 5.73 -13.38
N LEU A 206 -1.23 5.97 -13.42
CA LEU A 206 -2.25 4.97 -13.11
C LEU A 206 -2.35 3.91 -14.20
N TYR A 207 -2.42 4.32 -15.46
CA TYR A 207 -2.60 3.44 -16.61
C TYR A 207 -1.29 3.29 -17.38
N ARG A 208 -0.77 2.07 -17.44
CA ARG A 208 0.47 1.78 -18.14
C ARG A 208 0.19 1.31 -19.55
N THR A 209 0.98 1.79 -20.48
CA THR A 209 0.96 1.33 -21.84
C THR A 209 1.43 -0.12 -21.89
N MET A 210 0.68 -0.98 -22.60
CA MET A 210 1.14 -2.33 -22.87
C MET A 210 2.21 -2.30 -23.96
N THR A 211 3.41 -2.77 -23.68
CA THR A 211 4.56 -2.69 -24.58
C THR A 211 5.11 -4.04 -24.98
N THR A 212 4.78 -5.10 -24.26
CA THR A 212 5.21 -6.47 -24.52
C THR A 212 3.99 -7.39 -24.72
N PRO A 213 4.13 -8.51 -25.43
CA PRO A 213 3.10 -9.53 -25.49
C PRO A 213 2.74 -10.07 -24.10
N SER A 214 1.51 -10.52 -23.95
CA SER A 214 1.07 -11.20 -22.74
C SER A 214 1.78 -12.54 -22.58
N ARG A 215 1.63 -13.16 -21.40
CA ARG A 215 1.97 -14.57 -21.24
C ARG A 215 1.14 -15.45 -22.17
N GLY A 216 1.64 -16.63 -22.49
CA GLY A 216 0.94 -17.63 -23.30
C GLY A 216 -0.32 -18.13 -22.60
N ILE A 217 -1.42 -18.18 -23.32
CA ILE A 217 -2.67 -18.79 -22.91
C ILE A 217 -2.78 -20.13 -23.64
N TYR A 218 -2.71 -21.23 -22.88
CA TYR A 218 -2.60 -22.57 -23.47
C TYR A 218 -3.95 -23.25 -23.64
N ARG A 219 -4.73 -23.26 -22.57
CA ARG A 219 -6.05 -23.88 -22.55
C ARG A 219 -6.99 -23.13 -21.63
N LEU A 220 -8.27 -23.27 -21.92
CA LEU A 220 -9.35 -22.84 -21.05
C LEU A 220 -10.34 -23.99 -20.91
N TYR A 221 -10.75 -24.23 -19.69
CA TYR A 221 -11.74 -25.27 -19.37
C TYR A 221 -12.95 -24.63 -18.71
N THR A 222 -14.15 -25.15 -19.01
CA THR A 222 -15.32 -24.90 -18.18
C THR A 222 -15.68 -26.15 -17.41
N HIS A 223 -16.08 -26.02 -16.18
CA HIS A 223 -16.38 -27.14 -15.28
C HIS A 223 -17.34 -26.72 -14.16
N THR A 224 -17.78 -27.68 -13.37
CA THR A 224 -18.76 -27.44 -12.30
C THR A 224 -18.22 -27.65 -10.90
N ASP A 225 -17.12 -28.36 -10.77
CA ASP A 225 -16.48 -28.56 -9.48
C ASP A 225 -15.54 -27.38 -9.20
N PRO A 226 -15.55 -26.74 -8.05
CA PRO A 226 -14.59 -25.67 -7.70
C PRO A 226 -13.13 -26.13 -7.82
N TYR A 227 -12.84 -27.38 -7.49
CA TYR A 227 -11.52 -27.97 -7.70
C TYR A 227 -11.41 -28.51 -9.12
N PHE A 228 -10.59 -27.87 -9.93
CA PHE A 228 -10.29 -28.35 -11.28
C PHE A 228 -9.24 -29.46 -11.24
N GLU A 229 -9.53 -30.60 -11.80
CA GLU A 229 -8.58 -31.67 -12.02
C GLU A 229 -8.23 -31.72 -13.51
N ALA A 230 -6.94 -31.55 -13.83
CA ALA A 230 -6.49 -31.59 -15.21
C ALA A 230 -6.81 -32.96 -15.85
N PRO A 231 -7.20 -32.99 -17.15
CA PRO A 231 -7.43 -34.24 -17.85
C PRO A 231 -6.23 -35.19 -17.76
N ARG A 232 -6.50 -36.47 -17.61
CA ARG A 232 -5.46 -37.51 -17.56
C ARG A 232 -4.55 -37.44 -18.77
N GLY A 233 -3.25 -37.49 -18.55
CA GLY A 233 -2.24 -37.44 -19.60
C GLY A 233 -1.85 -36.01 -20.03
N GLU A 234 -2.41 -35.00 -19.42
CA GLU A 234 -1.97 -33.64 -19.64
C GLU A 234 -0.64 -33.39 -18.88
N VAL A 235 0.35 -32.94 -19.65
CA VAL A 235 1.69 -32.71 -19.08
C VAL A 235 1.71 -31.41 -18.28
N GLN A 236 2.07 -31.51 -17.00
CA GLN A 236 2.12 -30.34 -16.11
C GLN A 236 3.53 -29.70 -16.01
N GLY A 237 4.55 -30.45 -16.36
CA GLY A 237 5.94 -30.10 -16.12
C GLY A 237 6.46 -30.77 -14.85
N THR A 238 7.66 -30.42 -14.47
CA THR A 238 8.30 -30.94 -13.27
C THR A 238 8.85 -29.80 -12.45
N ALA A 239 8.75 -29.91 -11.13
CA ALA A 239 9.41 -28.96 -10.26
C ALA A 239 10.91 -28.95 -10.57
N PRO A 240 11.51 -27.80 -10.81
CA PRO A 240 12.94 -27.68 -10.99
C PRO A 240 13.66 -28.09 -9.71
N THR A 241 14.85 -28.67 -9.86
CA THR A 241 15.69 -28.93 -8.68
C THR A 241 16.19 -27.61 -8.15
N ALA A 242 15.83 -27.30 -6.92
CA ALA A 242 16.28 -26.10 -6.25
C ALA A 242 17.79 -26.14 -6.01
N THR A 243 18.45 -25.04 -6.33
CA THR A 243 19.88 -24.83 -6.03
C THR A 243 20.01 -23.70 -5.01
N VAL A 244 21.16 -23.64 -4.37
CA VAL A 244 21.51 -22.53 -3.49
C VAL A 244 22.25 -21.48 -4.33
N ARG A 245 21.83 -20.22 -4.21
CA ARG A 245 22.56 -19.12 -4.82
C ARG A 245 23.88 -18.93 -4.09
N THR A 246 24.98 -18.96 -4.81
CA THR A 246 26.32 -18.74 -4.25
C THR A 246 26.81 -17.33 -4.59
N GLY A 247 27.52 -16.71 -3.67
CA GLY A 247 28.00 -15.32 -3.83
C GLY A 247 26.89 -14.29 -3.57
N GLY A 248 27.26 -13.03 -3.70
CA GLY A 248 26.35 -11.93 -3.45
C GLY A 248 26.54 -11.28 -2.07
N GLU A 249 27.31 -11.91 -1.18
CA GLU A 249 27.62 -11.38 0.15
C GLU A 249 28.28 -10.00 0.08
N GLU A 250 29.01 -9.71 -0.97
CA GLU A 250 29.64 -8.44 -1.26
C GLU A 250 28.64 -7.27 -1.36
N VAL A 251 27.36 -7.56 -1.59
CA VAL A 251 26.31 -6.54 -1.56
C VAL A 251 26.22 -5.88 -0.18
N MET A 252 26.51 -6.60 0.89
CA MET A 252 26.49 -6.03 2.23
C MET A 252 27.54 -4.95 2.40
N ASP A 253 28.73 -5.12 1.82
CA ASP A 253 29.77 -4.08 1.80
C ASP A 253 29.34 -2.87 0.97
N ALA A 254 28.68 -3.11 -0.17
CA ALA A 254 28.13 -2.05 -1.00
C ALA A 254 27.02 -1.27 -0.27
N ILE A 255 26.14 -1.96 0.47
CA ILE A 255 25.10 -1.34 1.29
C ILE A 255 25.73 -0.50 2.39
N ARG A 256 26.68 -1.05 3.13
CA ARG A 256 27.42 -0.31 4.18
C ARG A 256 28.09 0.93 3.62
N ALA A 257 28.77 0.79 2.49
CA ALA A 257 29.41 1.92 1.83
C ALA A 257 28.40 3.00 1.42
N ARG A 258 27.24 2.61 0.92
CA ARG A 258 26.15 3.54 0.58
C ARG A 258 25.61 4.25 1.82
N VAL A 259 25.34 3.52 2.89
CA VAL A 259 24.85 4.10 4.16
C VAL A 259 25.89 5.04 4.75
N GLN A 260 27.18 4.64 4.76
CA GLN A 260 28.27 5.48 5.21
C GLN A 260 28.43 6.75 4.36
N LYS A 261 28.31 6.63 3.03
CA LYS A 261 28.32 7.78 2.12
C LYS A 261 27.18 8.74 2.40
N ASP A 262 25.97 8.22 2.63
CA ASP A 262 24.80 9.03 2.99
C ASP A 262 25.03 9.76 4.32
N GLN A 263 25.46 9.05 5.36
CA GLN A 263 25.75 9.64 6.66
C GLN A 263 26.89 10.67 6.62
N LYS A 264 27.92 10.42 5.79
CA LYS A 264 28.98 11.41 5.58
C LYS A 264 28.45 12.66 4.87
N ASN A 265 27.57 12.50 3.88
CA ASN A 265 26.92 13.62 3.21
C ASN A 265 26.06 14.43 4.20
N LEU A 266 25.28 13.76 5.03
CA LEU A 266 24.49 14.40 6.08
C LEU A 266 25.38 15.15 7.08
N LEU A 267 26.54 14.58 7.41
CA LEU A 267 27.49 15.18 8.34
C LEU A 267 28.20 16.40 7.77
N THR A 268 28.50 16.43 6.46
CA THR A 268 29.45 17.41 5.90
C THR A 268 28.84 18.35 4.86
N THR A 269 27.95 17.86 4.01
CA THR A 269 27.53 18.55 2.78
C THR A 269 26.09 19.01 2.81
N ALA A 270 25.16 18.16 3.30
CA ALA A 270 23.75 18.48 3.30
C ALA A 270 23.46 19.72 4.17
N THR A 271 22.49 20.53 3.77
CA THR A 271 22.03 21.68 4.57
C THR A 271 21.18 21.18 5.75
N PRO A 272 21.62 21.39 7.01
CA PRO A 272 20.90 20.82 8.16
C PRO A 272 19.43 21.23 8.21
N ALA A 273 19.14 22.52 8.02
CA ALA A 273 17.79 23.07 8.11
C ALA A 273 16.78 22.44 7.13
N THR A 274 17.24 21.74 6.09
CA THR A 274 16.37 21.06 5.11
C THR A 274 16.35 19.54 5.27
N MET A 275 17.02 19.00 6.29
CA MET A 275 16.97 17.58 6.57
C MET A 275 15.56 17.17 7.01
N ASP A 276 15.06 16.10 6.41
CA ASP A 276 13.81 15.49 6.82
C ASP A 276 13.97 14.64 8.11
N GLY A 277 12.87 14.10 8.61
CA GLY A 277 12.89 13.28 9.83
C GLY A 277 13.77 12.03 9.70
N TRP A 278 13.85 11.45 8.50
CA TRP A 278 14.68 10.28 8.25
C TRP A 278 16.17 10.62 8.23
N ALA A 279 16.53 11.74 7.64
CA ALA A 279 17.91 12.23 7.61
C ALA A 279 18.42 12.55 9.02
N MET A 280 17.61 13.23 9.84
CA MET A 280 17.90 13.47 11.25
C MET A 280 18.14 12.17 12.02
N GLN A 281 17.24 11.19 11.85
CA GLN A 281 17.38 9.89 12.49
C GLN A 281 18.62 9.15 11.99
N SER A 282 18.92 9.18 10.67
CA SER A 282 20.11 8.57 10.10
C SER A 282 21.39 9.12 10.72
N LEU A 283 21.45 10.42 10.91
CA LEU A 283 22.62 11.06 11.50
C LEU A 283 22.76 10.76 13.00
N ALA A 284 21.65 10.74 13.74
CA ALA A 284 21.63 10.37 15.15
C ALA A 284 22.03 8.90 15.38
N GLU A 285 21.52 8.00 14.57
CA GLU A 285 21.92 6.57 14.58
C GLU A 285 23.39 6.41 14.20
N GLY A 286 23.83 7.18 13.21
CA GLY A 286 25.25 7.20 12.81
C GLY A 286 26.19 7.65 13.92
N TYR A 287 25.80 8.62 14.73
CA TYR A 287 26.56 9.03 15.90
C TYR A 287 26.78 7.88 16.90
N LEU A 288 25.80 6.99 17.04
CA LEU A 288 25.86 5.86 17.96
C LEU A 288 26.51 4.61 17.36
N TRP A 289 26.60 4.51 16.04
CA TRP A 289 27.08 3.31 15.35
C TRP A 289 28.59 3.39 15.02
N PRO A 290 29.45 2.49 15.59
CA PRO A 290 30.88 2.50 15.34
C PRO A 290 31.31 2.40 13.86
N GLY A 291 30.44 1.79 13.02
CA GLY A 291 30.70 1.69 11.57
C GLY A 291 30.38 2.95 10.78
N SER A 292 29.88 4.01 11.41
CA SER A 292 29.49 5.26 10.76
C SER A 292 30.62 6.29 10.74
N PRO A 293 30.75 7.08 9.66
CA PRO A 293 31.66 8.24 9.66
C PRO A 293 31.21 9.35 10.63
N ALA A 294 29.99 9.30 11.15
CA ALA A 294 29.46 10.22 12.15
C ALA A 294 29.64 9.72 13.58
N HIS A 295 30.28 8.56 13.78
CA HIS A 295 30.40 7.95 15.09
C HIS A 295 31.14 8.88 16.09
N GLN A 296 30.46 9.23 17.17
CA GLN A 296 30.95 10.13 18.22
C GLN A 296 31.49 11.48 17.73
N ASP A 297 31.11 11.90 16.52
CA ASP A 297 31.49 13.21 15.99
C ASP A 297 30.50 14.28 16.54
N PRO A 298 30.99 15.23 17.37
CA PRO A 298 30.15 16.29 17.92
C PRO A 298 29.39 17.10 16.86
N GLN A 299 29.93 17.19 15.64
CA GLN A 299 29.28 17.90 14.54
C GLN A 299 27.94 17.22 14.19
N ALA A 300 27.83 15.91 14.33
CA ALA A 300 26.57 15.21 14.09
C ALA A 300 25.46 15.71 15.03
N VAL A 301 25.76 15.90 16.29
CA VAL A 301 24.79 16.40 17.29
C VAL A 301 24.35 17.82 16.94
N GLU A 302 25.31 18.71 16.61
CA GLU A 302 24.99 20.08 16.21
C GLU A 302 24.10 20.12 14.96
N ARG A 303 24.41 19.33 13.95
CA ARG A 303 23.63 19.28 12.72
C ARG A 303 22.23 18.71 12.91
N VAL A 304 22.09 17.74 13.81
CA VAL A 304 20.76 17.23 14.20
C VAL A 304 19.92 18.30 14.86
N LEU A 305 20.49 19.07 15.80
CA LEU A 305 19.78 20.19 16.41
C LEU A 305 19.40 21.27 15.39
N MET A 306 20.34 21.63 14.48
CA MET A 306 20.02 22.56 13.40
C MET A 306 18.92 22.02 12.46
N ALA A 307 18.84 20.70 12.26
CA ALA A 307 17.79 20.09 11.47
C ALA A 307 16.43 20.16 12.20
N ILE A 308 16.39 19.95 13.51
CA ILE A 308 15.17 20.13 14.30
C ILE A 308 14.75 21.61 14.28
N ASP A 309 15.70 22.53 14.44
CA ASP A 309 15.44 23.97 14.33
C ASP A 309 14.82 24.32 12.96
N GLY A 310 15.39 23.78 11.88
CA GLY A 310 14.86 23.96 10.52
C GLY A 310 13.44 23.41 10.35
N ARG A 311 13.13 22.26 10.94
CA ARG A 311 11.76 21.72 10.95
C ARG A 311 10.80 22.58 11.73
N TYR A 312 11.21 23.11 12.88
CA TYR A 312 10.43 24.07 13.64
C TYR A 312 10.12 25.31 12.79
N MET A 313 11.14 25.89 12.14
CA MET A 313 10.96 27.06 11.30
C MET A 313 10.04 26.77 10.09
N ALA A 314 10.23 25.65 9.43
CA ALA A 314 9.37 25.24 8.33
C ALA A 314 7.91 25.08 8.78
N TRP A 315 7.67 24.47 9.95
CA TRP A 315 6.34 24.34 10.52
C TRP A 315 5.73 25.68 10.93
N GLN A 316 6.54 26.58 11.47
CA GLN A 316 6.09 27.94 11.79
C GLN A 316 5.69 28.73 10.53
N ALA A 317 6.36 28.46 9.40
CA ALA A 317 6.04 29.06 8.11
C ALA A 317 4.81 28.40 7.46
N ASP A 318 4.67 27.08 7.57
CA ASP A 318 3.61 26.29 6.96
C ASP A 318 3.13 25.21 7.93
N ALA A 319 1.92 25.39 8.45
CA ALA A 319 1.30 24.43 9.37
C ALA A 319 1.15 23.02 8.76
N THR A 320 1.13 22.89 7.44
CA THR A 320 1.00 21.60 6.76
C THR A 320 2.26 20.74 6.85
N VAL A 321 3.39 21.30 7.25
CA VAL A 321 4.63 20.54 7.52
C VAL A 321 4.40 19.44 8.54
N LEU A 322 3.50 19.63 9.49
CA LEU A 322 3.11 18.61 10.46
C LEU A 322 2.48 17.37 9.80
N THR A 323 1.80 17.55 8.65
CA THR A 323 1.06 16.50 7.94
C THR A 323 1.68 16.15 6.59
N GLY A 324 2.79 16.80 6.23
CA GLY A 324 3.45 16.67 4.93
C GLY A 324 4.06 15.28 4.68
N SER A 325 4.53 15.05 3.46
CA SER A 325 4.95 13.74 2.97
C SER A 325 6.05 13.05 3.77
N ASP A 326 7.00 13.81 4.31
CA ASP A 326 8.08 13.28 5.15
C ASP A 326 7.69 13.12 6.63
N GLN A 327 6.55 13.67 7.01
CA GLN A 327 5.95 13.57 8.34
C GLN A 327 4.61 12.84 8.31
N GLN A 328 4.21 12.33 7.16
CA GLN A 328 2.92 11.69 6.96
C GLN A 328 2.68 10.61 8.02
N TRP A 329 1.55 10.70 8.69
CA TRP A 329 1.11 9.86 9.83
C TRP A 329 2.00 9.90 11.08
N GLN A 330 3.25 10.33 11.00
CA GLN A 330 4.18 10.31 12.12
C GLN A 330 4.39 11.68 12.80
N GLY A 331 4.07 12.75 12.08
CA GLY A 331 4.33 14.09 12.56
C GLY A 331 5.79 14.31 12.94
N PHE A 332 6.02 14.94 14.08
CA PHE A 332 7.37 15.16 14.60
C PHE A 332 7.89 14.02 15.52
N GLY A 333 7.36 12.81 15.38
CA GLY A 333 7.80 11.68 16.24
C GLY A 333 9.30 11.44 16.20
N ARG A 334 9.92 11.54 15.01
CA ARG A 334 11.37 11.35 14.89
C ARG A 334 12.19 12.38 15.66
N VAL A 335 11.67 13.57 15.89
CA VAL A 335 12.32 14.54 16.78
C VAL A 335 12.39 13.97 18.20
N GLY A 336 11.29 13.43 18.72
CA GLY A 336 11.28 12.80 20.04
C GLY A 336 12.23 11.60 20.15
N LEU A 337 12.29 10.76 19.11
CA LEU A 337 13.23 9.65 19.07
C LEU A 337 14.68 10.13 19.08
N VAL A 338 15.01 11.09 18.23
CA VAL A 338 16.39 11.62 18.11
C VAL A 338 16.84 12.27 19.40
N LEU A 339 15.96 12.99 20.08
CA LEU A 339 16.24 13.53 21.42
C LEU A 339 16.54 12.42 22.43
N ALA A 340 15.78 11.32 22.40
CA ALA A 340 16.04 10.19 23.30
C ALA A 340 17.36 9.47 22.96
N LEU A 341 17.71 9.33 21.67
CA LEU A 341 18.97 8.72 21.24
C LEU A 341 20.20 9.54 21.65
N LEU A 342 20.11 10.86 21.55
CA LEU A 342 21.25 11.76 21.78
C LEU A 342 21.21 12.47 23.12
N TRP A 343 20.24 12.17 24.00
CA TRP A 343 19.98 12.95 25.25
C TRP A 343 21.23 13.24 26.07
N GLU A 344 22.05 12.23 26.31
CA GLU A 344 23.28 12.36 27.11
C GLU A 344 24.36 13.19 26.42
N HIS A 345 24.18 13.50 25.14
CA HIS A 345 25.14 14.27 24.31
C HIS A 345 24.63 15.67 23.97
N LEU A 346 23.38 16.01 24.33
CA LEU A 346 22.81 17.33 24.03
C LEU A 346 23.36 18.45 24.93
N GLY A 347 23.53 18.17 26.21
CA GLY A 347 24.07 19.14 27.20
C GLY A 347 23.30 20.47 27.18
N ASP A 348 24.00 21.57 27.37
CA ASP A 348 23.44 22.94 27.41
C ASP A 348 22.94 23.43 26.02
N ARG A 349 23.10 22.66 24.96
CA ARG A 349 22.68 23.06 23.62
C ARG A 349 21.18 23.25 23.49
N LEU A 350 20.39 22.60 24.34
CA LEU A 350 18.94 22.78 24.40
C LEU A 350 18.52 24.12 25.03
N ASP A 351 19.40 24.76 25.76
CA ASP A 351 19.15 26.08 26.35
C ASP A 351 19.43 27.21 25.34
N GLY A 352 20.06 26.87 24.20
CA GLY A 352 20.27 27.80 23.10
C GLY A 352 18.97 28.13 22.38
N GLN A 353 19.01 29.19 21.58
CA GLN A 353 17.88 29.59 20.75
C GLN A 353 17.82 28.75 19.47
N VAL A 354 16.60 28.57 18.91
CA VAL A 354 16.40 27.99 17.62
C VAL A 354 17.15 28.80 16.56
N THR A 355 17.90 28.12 15.72
CA THR A 355 18.65 28.75 14.61
C THR A 355 17.77 28.89 13.37
N GLY A 356 17.83 30.04 12.71
CA GLY A 356 17.03 30.36 11.54
C GLY A 356 16.06 31.51 11.78
N SER A 357 15.29 31.86 10.81
CA SER A 357 14.26 32.89 10.86
C SER A 357 12.93 32.32 10.30
N PRO A 358 11.81 32.48 11.01
CA PRO A 358 10.50 32.09 10.46
C PRO A 358 10.12 32.93 9.23
N TYR A 359 10.86 33.98 8.99
CA TYR A 359 10.70 34.88 7.83
C TYR A 359 11.75 34.60 6.73
N ALA A 360 12.55 33.55 6.89
CA ALA A 360 13.56 33.22 5.88
C ALA A 360 12.85 32.77 4.59
N ILE A 361 13.25 33.39 3.49
CA ILE A 361 12.86 32.97 2.16
C ILE A 361 13.59 31.66 1.88
N ALA A 362 12.86 30.64 1.50
CA ALA A 362 13.48 29.38 1.07
C ALA A 362 14.13 29.55 -0.30
N ASN A 363 15.39 29.15 -0.43
CA ASN A 363 16.17 29.20 -1.66
C ASN A 363 16.18 30.60 -2.34
N PRO A 364 16.58 31.67 -1.64
CA PRO A 364 16.50 33.06 -2.12
C PRO A 364 17.49 33.36 -3.26
N GLY A 365 18.56 32.61 -3.39
CA GLY A 365 19.55 32.67 -4.47
C GLY A 365 19.40 31.59 -5.51
N PHE A 366 18.31 30.80 -5.50
CA PHE A 366 18.01 29.75 -6.49
C PHE A 366 19.08 28.64 -6.59
N GLU A 367 19.88 28.45 -5.56
CA GLU A 367 21.01 27.54 -5.54
C GLU A 367 20.61 26.06 -5.60
N SER A 368 19.41 25.72 -5.14
CA SER A 368 18.87 24.38 -5.12
C SER A 368 17.82 24.16 -6.21
N GLY A 369 17.84 22.99 -6.85
CA GLY A 369 16.86 22.59 -7.87
C GLY A 369 17.50 21.91 -9.08
N GLY A 370 16.67 21.42 -9.97
CA GLY A 370 17.05 20.86 -11.26
C GLY A 370 16.87 21.89 -12.40
N ALA A 371 15.98 21.59 -13.35
CA ALA A 371 15.61 22.53 -14.42
C ALA A 371 14.89 23.78 -13.89
N THR A 372 14.22 23.66 -12.74
CA THR A 372 13.60 24.76 -12.01
C THR A 372 14.11 24.79 -10.57
N PRO A 373 14.17 25.99 -9.93
CA PRO A 373 14.60 26.07 -8.54
C PRO A 373 13.56 25.48 -7.59
N THR A 374 14.03 24.83 -6.53
CA THR A 374 13.15 24.39 -5.41
C THR A 374 12.65 25.59 -4.62
N ALA A 375 11.52 25.43 -3.94
CA ALA A 375 10.85 26.48 -3.14
C ALA A 375 10.30 27.67 -3.94
N TRP A 376 10.23 27.52 -5.25
CA TRP A 376 9.58 28.45 -6.17
C TRP A 376 8.71 27.69 -7.15
N GLN A 377 7.62 28.31 -7.60
CA GLN A 377 6.70 27.67 -8.54
C GLN A 377 6.08 28.68 -9.51
N MET A 378 5.75 28.22 -10.70
CA MET A 378 4.83 28.93 -11.59
C MET A 378 3.43 28.42 -11.29
N PRO A 379 2.52 29.26 -10.76
CA PRO A 379 1.16 28.80 -10.47
C PRO A 379 0.42 28.45 -11.76
N GLY A 380 -0.50 27.48 -11.69
CA GLY A 380 -1.21 26.97 -12.88
C GLY A 380 -1.91 28.06 -13.71
N TRP A 381 -2.46 29.08 -13.10
CA TRP A 381 -3.08 30.21 -13.82
C TRP A 381 -2.05 31.06 -14.62
N ALA A 382 -0.78 31.05 -14.21
CA ALA A 382 0.26 31.81 -14.88
C ALA A 382 0.76 31.14 -16.17
N THR A 383 0.49 29.87 -16.38
CA THR A 383 0.84 29.14 -17.61
C THR A 383 0.16 29.73 -18.86
N ALA A 384 -1.02 30.32 -18.69
CA ALA A 384 -1.75 30.99 -19.76
C ALA A 384 -1.00 32.17 -20.36
N GLY A 385 0.00 32.71 -19.65
CA GLY A 385 0.85 33.81 -20.15
C GLY A 385 1.83 33.43 -21.24
N GLY A 386 2.05 32.14 -21.47
CA GLY A 386 2.95 31.64 -22.51
C GLY A 386 4.42 31.93 -22.26
N GLY A 387 4.78 32.49 -21.12
CA GLY A 387 6.16 32.69 -20.71
C GLY A 387 6.77 31.42 -20.11
N THR A 388 8.09 31.35 -20.09
CA THR A 388 8.85 30.22 -19.51
C THR A 388 9.64 30.66 -18.29
N TRP A 389 10.02 29.68 -17.46
CA TRP A 389 10.89 29.89 -16.33
C TRP A 389 11.88 28.72 -16.18
N ALA A 390 13.06 29.01 -15.69
CA ALA A 390 14.08 27.99 -15.49
C ALA A 390 15.09 28.44 -14.43
N ARG A 391 15.77 27.47 -13.82
CA ARG A 391 16.99 27.69 -13.07
C ARG A 391 18.15 27.87 -14.08
N ASP A 392 18.81 29.01 -14.05
CA ASP A 392 19.93 29.34 -14.98
C ASP A 392 21.25 29.28 -14.21
N THR A 393 22.14 28.40 -14.62
CA THR A 393 23.49 28.26 -14.06
C THR A 393 24.56 29.06 -14.83
N THR A 394 24.16 29.71 -15.90
CA THR A 394 25.10 30.47 -16.77
C THR A 394 25.08 31.96 -16.45
N VAL A 395 23.93 32.51 -16.14
CA VAL A 395 23.75 33.91 -15.74
C VAL A 395 23.36 33.94 -14.26
N ARG A 396 24.18 34.51 -13.41
CA ARG A 396 23.97 34.61 -11.97
C ARG A 396 24.65 35.85 -11.41
N ARG A 397 24.12 36.37 -10.33
CA ARG A 397 24.74 37.47 -9.59
C ARG A 397 25.72 36.90 -8.54
N SER A 398 25.22 35.97 -7.74
CA SER A 398 25.99 35.29 -6.73
C SER A 398 25.83 33.78 -6.84
N GLY A 399 26.53 32.98 -6.02
CA GLY A 399 26.37 31.54 -5.96
C GLY A 399 26.59 30.82 -7.30
N THR A 400 25.74 29.84 -7.59
CA THR A 400 25.82 28.95 -8.74
C THR A 400 24.70 29.08 -9.75
N ALA A 401 23.62 29.79 -9.41
CA ALA A 401 22.42 29.88 -10.26
C ALA A 401 21.61 31.14 -10.00
N SER A 402 20.66 31.43 -10.88
CA SER A 402 19.61 32.43 -10.72
C SER A 402 18.29 31.91 -11.28
N LEU A 403 17.18 32.62 -11.09
CA LEU A 403 15.91 32.35 -11.75
C LEU A 403 15.81 33.13 -13.05
N LYS A 404 15.61 32.45 -14.17
CA LYS A 404 15.36 33.04 -15.48
C LYS A 404 13.87 33.01 -15.80
N LEU A 405 13.30 34.16 -16.18
CA LEU A 405 12.00 34.30 -16.80
C LEU A 405 12.16 34.79 -18.23
N GLN A 406 11.39 34.22 -19.17
CA GLN A 406 11.43 34.61 -20.57
C GLN A 406 10.04 34.70 -21.15
N VAL A 407 9.78 35.77 -21.91
CA VAL A 407 8.53 36.03 -22.62
C VAL A 407 8.86 36.45 -24.03
N THR A 408 8.14 35.94 -25.03
CA THR A 408 8.34 36.25 -26.45
C THR A 408 7.22 37.08 -27.06
N SER A 409 6.02 37.08 -26.49
CA SER A 409 4.86 37.77 -27.03
C SER A 409 4.57 39.10 -26.30
N ALA A 410 4.04 40.08 -27.03
CA ALA A 410 3.75 41.41 -26.47
C ALA A 410 2.70 41.40 -25.34
N SER A 411 1.77 40.45 -25.38
CA SER A 411 0.74 40.25 -24.33
C SER A 411 1.13 39.13 -23.33
N GLY A 412 2.31 38.53 -23.50
CA GLY A 412 2.76 37.42 -22.67
C GLY A 412 3.26 37.87 -21.31
N TYR A 413 3.31 36.91 -20.43
CA TYR A 413 3.90 37.05 -19.08
C TYR A 413 4.44 35.73 -18.55
N SER A 414 5.39 35.84 -17.63
CA SER A 414 5.93 34.73 -16.85
C SER A 414 5.96 35.14 -15.38
N TYR A 415 5.26 34.41 -14.52
CA TYR A 415 5.10 34.73 -13.10
C TYR A 415 5.49 33.53 -12.27
N VAL A 416 6.38 33.76 -11.31
CA VAL A 416 6.85 32.78 -10.35
C VAL A 416 6.64 33.31 -8.94
N ASN A 417 6.22 32.49 -8.02
CA ASN A 417 6.05 32.84 -6.61
C ASN A 417 6.78 31.87 -5.68
N SER A 418 7.07 32.36 -4.47
CA SER A 418 7.61 31.52 -3.41
C SER A 418 6.63 30.43 -2.97
N ALA A 419 7.14 29.22 -2.73
CA ALA A 419 6.38 28.08 -2.26
C ALA A 419 7.28 27.23 -1.33
N PRO A 420 6.93 27.02 -0.07
CA PRO A 420 5.69 27.48 0.59
C PRO A 420 5.62 29.00 0.78
N ARG A 421 4.44 29.47 1.19
CA ARG A 421 4.24 30.85 1.61
C ARG A 421 5.08 31.17 2.84
N THR A 422 5.66 32.37 2.87
CA THR A 422 6.39 32.84 4.04
C THR A 422 5.40 33.33 5.10
N ARG A 423 5.55 32.89 6.33
CA ARG A 423 4.77 33.42 7.45
C ARG A 423 5.18 34.87 7.72
N ILE A 424 4.21 35.73 8.01
CA ILE A 424 4.44 37.10 8.45
C ILE A 424 3.62 37.44 9.69
N THR A 425 4.13 38.40 10.47
CA THR A 425 3.39 39.03 11.56
C THR A 425 3.05 40.46 11.20
N PRO A 426 2.07 41.10 11.86
CA PRO A 426 1.82 42.53 11.68
C PRO A 426 3.09 43.34 11.86
N GLY A 427 3.40 44.17 10.86
CA GLY A 427 4.61 44.98 10.85
C GLY A 427 4.95 45.52 9.49
N THR A 428 6.08 46.19 9.40
CA THR A 428 6.58 46.79 8.16
C THR A 428 7.79 46.00 7.70
N TYR A 429 7.84 45.62 6.45
CA TYR A 429 8.87 44.76 5.88
C TYR A 429 9.50 45.43 4.67
N ARG A 430 10.75 45.10 4.38
CA ARG A 430 11.46 45.45 3.15
C ARG A 430 11.61 44.20 2.29
N TYR A 431 11.09 44.23 1.05
CA TYR A 431 11.24 43.19 0.04
C TYR A 431 12.10 43.72 -1.09
N GLY A 432 13.13 42.93 -1.46
CA GLY A 432 14.05 43.30 -2.51
C GLY A 432 14.52 42.08 -3.32
N ALA A 433 15.01 42.37 -4.53
CA ALA A 433 15.58 41.39 -5.43
C ALA A 433 16.65 42.06 -6.31
N TRP A 434 17.69 41.31 -6.65
CA TRP A 434 18.56 41.66 -7.76
C TRP A 434 17.95 41.17 -9.04
N ILE A 435 17.87 42.09 -10.04
CA ILE A 435 17.25 41.80 -11.33
C ILE A 435 18.19 42.23 -12.44
N ARG A 436 18.39 41.34 -13.40
CA ARG A 436 19.10 41.61 -14.68
C ARG A 436 18.09 41.48 -15.81
N THR A 437 18.14 42.36 -16.79
CA THR A 437 17.24 42.36 -17.94
C THR A 437 17.96 42.29 -19.26
N ASP A 438 17.33 41.63 -20.25
CA ASP A 438 17.80 41.59 -21.64
C ASP A 438 16.62 41.77 -22.63
N GLY A 439 16.60 42.86 -23.35
CA GLY A 439 15.58 43.19 -24.32
C GLY A 439 14.18 43.34 -23.72
N VAL A 440 14.06 43.65 -22.44
CA VAL A 440 12.77 43.73 -21.76
C VAL A 440 11.96 44.96 -22.21
N THR A 441 10.74 44.70 -22.64
CA THR A 441 9.76 45.74 -23.06
C THR A 441 8.39 45.48 -22.38
N GLY A 442 7.37 46.18 -22.76
CA GLY A 442 6.03 46.06 -22.15
C GLY A 442 5.97 46.63 -20.74
N ALA A 443 5.33 45.96 -19.80
CA ALA A 443 5.29 46.39 -18.40
C ALA A 443 6.65 46.20 -17.72
N GLY A 444 7.38 45.13 -18.07
CA GLY A 444 8.74 44.90 -17.57
C GLY A 444 8.84 43.84 -16.45
N ALA A 445 10.06 43.68 -15.95
CA ALA A 445 10.35 42.81 -14.81
C ALA A 445 10.06 43.52 -13.49
N HIS A 446 9.43 42.86 -12.53
CA HIS A 446 9.05 43.45 -11.27
C HIS A 446 8.89 42.40 -10.15
N ILE A 447 8.85 42.90 -8.93
CA ILE A 447 8.51 42.16 -7.71
C ILE A 447 7.24 42.75 -7.10
N ASP A 448 6.41 41.89 -6.51
CA ASP A 448 5.21 42.26 -5.74
C ASP A 448 4.87 41.19 -4.69
N PRO A 449 4.26 41.57 -3.56
CA PRO A 449 3.79 40.65 -2.55
C PRO A 449 2.29 40.39 -2.67
N LEU A 450 1.86 39.17 -2.35
CA LEU A 450 0.47 38.84 -2.08
C LEU A 450 0.33 38.34 -0.63
N PHE A 451 -0.72 38.77 0.05
CA PHE A 451 -0.96 38.51 1.45
C PHE A 451 -2.17 37.60 1.64
N PHE A 452 -2.04 36.64 2.55
CA PHE A 452 -3.09 35.67 2.83
C PHE A 452 -3.33 35.56 4.34
N ASP A 453 -4.56 35.25 4.69
CA ASP A 453 -4.91 34.94 6.09
C ASP A 453 -4.54 33.49 6.47
N ALA A 454 -4.81 33.10 7.70
CA ALA A 454 -4.53 31.75 8.21
C ALA A 454 -5.32 30.63 7.48
N SER A 455 -6.42 30.96 6.80
CA SER A 455 -7.21 30.03 5.99
C SER A 455 -6.69 29.89 4.55
N GLY A 456 -5.67 30.67 4.19
CA GLY A 456 -5.13 30.71 2.82
C GLY A 456 -5.91 31.60 1.85
N LYS A 457 -6.85 32.41 2.34
CA LYS A 457 -7.60 33.36 1.55
C LYS A 457 -6.78 34.64 1.31
N LEU A 458 -6.75 35.12 0.09
CA LEU A 458 -6.11 36.40 -0.29
C LEU A 458 -6.78 37.56 0.46
N VAL A 459 -6.01 38.32 1.23
CA VAL A 459 -6.46 39.49 2.01
C VAL A 459 -5.87 40.79 1.50
N GLY A 460 -4.88 40.75 0.62
CA GLY A 460 -4.31 41.97 0.05
C GLY A 460 -3.14 41.71 -0.88
N SER A 461 -2.75 42.77 -1.56
CA SER A 461 -1.52 42.89 -2.35
C SER A 461 -0.95 44.26 -2.17
N ASP A 462 0.34 44.45 -2.37
CA ASP A 462 0.96 45.77 -2.35
C ASP A 462 1.42 46.16 -3.77
N HIS A 463 1.98 47.35 -3.89
CA HIS A 463 2.41 47.89 -5.16
C HIS A 463 3.60 47.09 -5.74
N LYS A 464 3.77 47.27 -7.06
CA LYS A 464 4.85 46.61 -7.82
C LYS A 464 6.06 47.54 -7.93
N VAL A 465 7.24 46.95 -7.79
CA VAL A 465 8.49 47.67 -8.07
C VAL A 465 9.16 47.03 -9.26
N TYR A 466 9.45 47.85 -10.25
CA TYR A 466 9.95 47.45 -11.55
C TYR A 466 11.44 47.69 -11.68
N ALA A 467 12.13 46.74 -12.33
CA ALA A 467 13.46 46.96 -12.84
C ALA A 467 13.45 47.82 -14.08
N SER A 468 14.63 48.29 -14.44
CA SER A 468 14.84 49.10 -15.67
C SER A 468 14.51 48.25 -16.91
N LYS A 469 13.82 48.88 -17.90
CA LYS A 469 13.47 48.23 -19.17
C LYS A 469 14.65 48.28 -20.14
N GLY A 470 14.69 47.34 -21.09
CA GLY A 470 15.76 47.19 -22.04
C GLY A 470 16.74 46.12 -21.63
N THR A 471 18.02 46.35 -21.85
CA THR A 471 19.11 45.45 -21.47
C THR A 471 19.97 46.13 -20.42
N HIS A 472 19.93 45.64 -19.21
CA HIS A 472 20.64 46.17 -18.05
C HIS A 472 21.29 45.03 -17.27
N ASP A 473 22.48 45.30 -16.71
CA ASP A 473 23.13 44.42 -15.78
C ASP A 473 22.40 44.41 -14.43
N TRP A 474 22.85 43.61 -13.46
CA TRP A 474 22.19 43.44 -12.15
C TRP A 474 21.95 44.77 -11.45
N GLU A 475 20.71 45.08 -11.21
CA GLU A 475 20.26 46.20 -10.37
C GLU A 475 19.45 45.68 -9.18
N TYR A 476 19.57 46.31 -8.04
CA TYR A 476 18.79 45.98 -6.86
C TYR A 476 17.52 46.83 -6.81
N VAL A 477 16.39 46.15 -6.77
CA VAL A 477 15.11 46.82 -6.56
C VAL A 477 14.54 46.42 -5.22
N GLU A 478 14.01 47.40 -4.51
CA GLU A 478 13.37 47.14 -3.20
C GLU A 478 12.23 48.09 -2.91
N PHE A 479 11.34 47.68 -2.00
CA PHE A 479 10.35 48.58 -1.45
C PHE A 479 9.97 48.13 -0.04
N VAL A 480 9.32 49.03 0.69
CA VAL A 480 8.81 48.83 2.04
C VAL A 480 7.30 48.69 2.00
N PHE A 481 6.76 47.68 2.67
CA PHE A 481 5.32 47.50 2.78
C PHE A 481 4.91 47.22 4.23
N ALA A 482 3.68 47.62 4.58
CA ALA A 482 3.03 47.24 5.82
C ALA A 482 2.10 46.05 5.58
N THR A 483 2.11 45.11 6.53
CA THR A 483 1.23 43.92 6.43
C THR A 483 -0.23 44.31 6.53
N PRO A 484 -1.13 43.93 5.63
CA PRO A 484 -2.55 44.12 5.75
C PRO A 484 -3.14 43.49 6.99
N THR A 485 -4.21 44.05 7.51
CA THR A 485 -4.91 43.47 8.68
C THR A 485 -5.38 42.04 8.35
N GLY A 486 -5.09 41.11 9.24
CA GLY A 486 -5.47 39.70 9.09
C GLY A 486 -4.49 38.86 8.24
N ALA A 487 -3.48 39.49 7.63
CA ALA A 487 -2.44 38.73 6.93
C ALA A 487 -1.55 37.96 7.91
N THR A 488 -1.36 36.68 7.63
CA THR A 488 -0.47 35.79 8.38
C THR A 488 0.55 35.09 7.49
N GLN A 489 0.35 35.13 6.18
CA GLN A 489 1.19 34.51 5.18
C GLN A 489 1.44 35.46 4.01
N LEU A 490 2.57 35.28 3.34
CA LEU A 490 3.06 36.11 2.23
C LEU A 490 3.55 35.21 1.10
N GLU A 491 3.12 35.50 -0.13
CA GLU A 491 3.79 35.03 -1.34
C GLU A 491 4.65 36.15 -1.92
N LEU A 492 5.91 35.87 -2.17
CA LEU A 492 6.82 36.74 -2.88
C LEU A 492 6.75 36.41 -4.37
N HIS A 493 6.38 37.37 -5.17
CA HIS A 493 6.23 37.21 -6.61
C HIS A 493 7.36 37.85 -7.39
N LEU A 494 7.87 37.10 -8.38
CA LEU A 494 8.85 37.52 -9.35
C LEU A 494 8.20 37.42 -10.73
N ARG A 495 8.14 38.51 -11.44
CA ARG A 495 7.30 38.61 -12.63
C ARG A 495 8.01 39.29 -13.79
N LEU A 496 7.73 38.81 -15.01
CA LEU A 496 8.05 39.46 -16.25
C LEU A 496 6.77 39.60 -17.09
N SER A 497 6.42 40.82 -17.48
CA SER A 497 5.26 41.11 -18.30
C SER A 497 5.67 41.87 -19.58
N GLY A 498 5.45 41.21 -20.71
CA GLY A 498 5.91 41.66 -22.02
C GLY A 498 7.24 41.02 -22.44
N PRO A 499 7.62 41.17 -23.71
CA PRO A 499 8.77 40.50 -24.30
C PRO A 499 10.11 40.84 -23.65
N GLY A 500 10.99 39.88 -23.59
CA GLY A 500 12.34 39.98 -23.05
C GLY A 500 12.70 38.80 -22.16
N THR A 501 13.88 38.92 -21.58
CA THR A 501 14.38 37.97 -20.57
C THR A 501 14.76 38.71 -19.30
N ALA A 502 14.39 38.17 -18.15
CA ALA A 502 14.81 38.71 -16.85
C ALA A 502 15.35 37.58 -15.98
N TRP A 503 16.43 37.88 -15.27
CA TRP A 503 17.01 37.01 -14.25
C TRP A 503 16.83 37.66 -12.89
N PHE A 504 16.46 36.86 -11.91
CA PHE A 504 16.26 37.25 -10.50
C PHE A 504 17.25 36.48 -9.63
N ASP A 505 17.82 37.18 -8.66
CA ASP A 505 18.78 36.57 -7.73
C ASP A 505 18.76 37.28 -6.38
N ASP A 506 19.29 36.60 -5.35
CA ASP A 506 19.47 37.15 -4.00
C ASP A 506 18.24 37.88 -3.45
N ILE A 507 17.12 37.17 -3.41
CA ILE A 507 15.85 37.71 -2.91
C ILE A 507 15.96 38.00 -1.41
N THR A 508 15.51 39.16 -0.98
CA THR A 508 15.57 39.57 0.43
C THR A 508 14.18 39.92 0.98
N LEU A 509 13.92 39.52 2.22
CA LEU A 509 12.78 39.97 3.01
C LEU A 509 13.30 40.30 4.41
N VAL A 510 13.29 41.57 4.76
CA VAL A 510 13.83 42.07 6.03
C VAL A 510 12.76 42.86 6.76
N ALA A 511 12.54 42.56 8.03
CA ALA A 511 11.74 43.42 8.89
C ALA A 511 12.58 44.68 9.27
N PRO A 512 12.02 45.87 9.24
CA PRO A 512 12.70 47.09 9.72
C PRO A 512 13.09 46.96 11.20
N THR A 513 14.16 47.64 11.55
CA THR A 513 14.77 47.57 12.87
C THR A 513 13.92 48.10 14.04
N ASP A 514 12.85 48.80 13.75
CA ASP A 514 11.89 49.31 14.72
C ASP A 514 10.70 48.36 14.99
N THR A 515 10.63 47.22 14.22
CA THR A 515 9.71 46.17 14.50
C THR A 515 10.42 45.11 15.34
N THR A 516 9.81 44.72 16.47
CA THR A 516 10.29 43.56 17.25
C THR A 516 10.15 42.32 16.37
N VAL A 517 11.23 41.97 15.66
CA VAL A 517 11.35 40.61 15.10
C VAL A 517 11.26 39.65 16.28
N PRO A 518 10.34 38.71 16.33
CA PRO A 518 10.27 37.80 17.44
C PRO A 518 11.64 37.10 17.57
N VAL A 519 12.25 37.24 18.72
CA VAL A 519 13.46 36.50 19.02
C VAL A 519 13.12 35.02 18.89
N PRO A 520 13.89 34.21 18.14
CA PRO A 520 13.63 32.80 18.09
C PRO A 520 13.53 32.24 19.50
N PRO A 521 12.56 31.37 19.79
CA PRO A 521 12.39 30.84 21.13
C PRO A 521 13.60 29.96 21.52
N PRO A 522 13.83 29.74 22.82
CA PRO A 522 14.71 28.67 23.26
C PRO A 522 14.35 27.35 22.59
N ARG A 523 15.33 26.55 22.23
CA ARG A 523 15.11 25.23 21.57
C ARG A 523 14.17 24.37 22.39
N ARG A 524 14.33 24.35 23.70
CA ARG A 524 13.47 23.56 24.60
C ARG A 524 12.00 23.91 24.42
N ASP A 525 11.66 25.19 24.41
CA ASP A 525 10.28 25.66 24.27
C ASP A 525 9.74 25.35 22.87
N ALA A 526 10.54 25.59 21.84
CA ALA A 526 10.18 25.28 20.44
C ALA A 526 9.94 23.78 20.22
N TYR A 527 10.80 22.94 20.76
CA TYR A 527 10.69 21.50 20.60
C TYR A 527 9.51 20.92 21.39
N VAL A 528 9.24 21.49 22.60
CA VAL A 528 8.02 21.14 23.33
C VAL A 528 6.77 21.50 22.54
N ASP A 529 6.72 22.69 21.93
CA ASP A 529 5.59 23.12 21.14
C ASP A 529 5.37 22.22 19.91
N MET A 530 6.45 21.88 19.17
CA MET A 530 6.41 20.92 18.07
C MET A 530 5.84 19.57 18.47
N LEU A 531 6.42 18.98 19.52
CA LEU A 531 6.04 17.64 19.95
C LEU A 531 4.62 17.59 20.48
N ARG A 532 4.22 18.61 21.26
CA ARG A 532 2.85 18.74 21.76
C ARG A 532 1.85 18.87 20.63
N SER A 533 2.10 19.77 19.68
CA SER A 533 1.22 20.01 18.53
C SER A 533 1.10 18.75 17.66
N SER A 534 2.21 18.06 17.43
CA SER A 534 2.23 16.80 16.71
C SER A 534 1.39 15.72 17.40
N ARG A 535 1.62 15.50 18.68
CA ARG A 535 0.85 14.53 19.47
C ARG A 535 -0.64 14.86 19.42
N ASP A 536 -1.00 16.11 19.70
CA ASP A 536 -2.41 16.53 19.81
C ASP A 536 -3.12 16.51 18.46
N TYR A 537 -2.41 16.68 17.34
CA TYR A 537 -2.95 16.51 16.01
C TYR A 537 -3.19 15.02 15.70
N TRP A 538 -2.15 14.18 15.81
CA TRP A 538 -2.23 12.80 15.37
C TRP A 538 -3.08 11.91 16.27
N ARG A 539 -3.26 12.26 17.55
CA ARG A 539 -4.26 11.63 18.42
C ARG A 539 -5.67 11.76 17.86
N ARG A 540 -5.99 12.90 17.26
CA ARG A 540 -7.32 13.20 16.65
C ARG A 540 -7.46 12.67 15.22
N HIS A 541 -6.36 12.27 14.60
CA HIS A 541 -6.30 11.81 13.22
C HIS A 541 -5.66 10.44 13.10
N PHE A 542 -5.84 9.60 14.11
CA PHE A 542 -5.25 8.26 14.13
C PHE A 542 -5.86 7.39 13.02
N PRO A 543 -5.04 6.88 12.07
CA PRO A 543 -5.55 6.13 10.93
C PRO A 543 -5.95 4.71 11.30
N HIS A 544 -6.78 4.08 10.47
CA HIS A 544 -7.28 2.72 10.69
C HIS A 544 -6.61 1.64 9.81
N TYR A 545 -5.86 2.03 8.79
CA TYR A 545 -5.09 1.08 7.99
C TYR A 545 -3.85 0.63 8.76
N SER A 546 -3.52 -0.66 8.70
CA SER A 546 -2.48 -1.27 9.54
C SER A 546 -1.13 -0.56 9.45
N ASN A 547 -0.62 -0.37 8.24
CA ASN A 547 0.66 0.31 8.02
C ASN A 547 0.65 1.74 8.57
N GLN A 548 -0.38 2.52 8.22
CA GLN A 548 -0.52 3.91 8.65
C GLN A 548 -0.70 4.02 10.16
N ALA A 549 -1.49 3.10 10.76
CA ALA A 549 -1.70 3.06 12.20
C ALA A 549 -0.41 2.76 12.96
N GLN A 550 0.41 1.83 12.47
CA GLN A 550 1.70 1.51 13.09
C GLN A 550 2.67 2.69 13.00
N ILE A 551 2.77 3.36 11.83
CA ILE A 551 3.59 4.56 11.67
C ILE A 551 3.11 5.67 12.62
N CYS A 552 1.81 5.91 12.70
CA CYS A 552 1.22 6.92 13.58
C CYS A 552 1.45 6.59 15.05
N ALA A 553 1.26 5.34 15.44
CA ALA A 553 1.51 4.87 16.80
C ALA A 553 2.96 5.11 17.24
N ILE A 554 3.92 4.74 16.37
CA ILE A 554 5.34 5.02 16.60
C ILE A 554 5.56 6.51 16.78
N GLY A 555 5.01 7.33 15.89
CA GLY A 555 5.13 8.79 15.97
C GLY A 555 4.58 9.39 17.26
N LEU A 556 3.39 8.94 17.67
CA LEU A 556 2.77 9.37 18.93
C LEU A 556 3.58 8.96 20.13
N TYR A 557 4.05 7.73 20.19
CA TYR A 557 4.89 7.27 21.29
C TYR A 557 6.19 8.05 21.35
N GLN A 558 6.87 8.25 20.23
CA GLN A 558 8.12 8.99 20.14
C GLN A 558 7.94 10.46 20.53
N THR A 559 6.87 11.13 20.06
CA THR A 559 6.57 12.51 20.49
C THR A 559 6.34 12.60 21.98
N ASN A 560 5.58 11.67 22.56
CA ASN A 560 5.36 11.65 24.00
C ASN A 560 6.65 11.39 24.79
N ARG A 561 7.53 10.54 24.27
CA ARG A 561 8.84 10.29 24.86
C ARG A 561 9.71 11.54 24.85
N GLY A 562 9.72 12.29 23.74
CA GLY A 562 10.40 13.59 23.67
C GLY A 562 9.85 14.61 24.67
N LEU A 563 8.51 14.69 24.82
CA LEU A 563 7.88 15.52 25.83
C LEU A 563 8.30 15.11 27.25
N ARG A 564 8.35 13.82 27.54
CA ARG A 564 8.78 13.31 28.85
C ARG A 564 10.21 13.74 29.20
N LEU A 565 11.07 13.92 28.21
CA LEU A 565 12.43 14.39 28.38
C LEU A 565 12.52 15.91 28.56
N LEU A 566 11.72 16.67 27.80
CA LEU A 566 11.80 18.13 27.78
C LEU A 566 10.88 18.81 28.80
N ALA A 567 9.65 18.31 28.95
CA ALA A 567 8.59 18.87 29.80
C ALA A 567 7.71 17.72 30.32
N PRO A 568 8.16 16.99 31.36
CA PRO A 568 7.49 15.79 31.86
C PRO A 568 6.03 16.00 32.26
N GLU A 569 5.70 17.20 32.72
CA GLU A 569 4.33 17.58 33.11
C GLU A 569 3.34 17.65 31.94
N LEU A 570 3.83 17.76 30.72
CA LEU A 570 3.03 17.77 29.50
C LEU A 570 2.95 16.38 28.82
N ALA A 571 3.75 15.45 29.30
CA ALA A 571 3.76 14.09 28.75
C ALA A 571 2.55 13.27 29.25
N LEU A 572 2.03 12.41 28.42
CA LEU A 572 1.07 11.40 28.85
C LEU A 572 1.76 10.35 29.73
N PRO A 573 1.04 9.75 30.68
CA PRO A 573 1.53 8.57 31.39
C PRO A 573 2.01 7.48 30.41
N GLU A 574 2.97 6.69 30.83
CA GLU A 574 3.63 5.71 29.97
C GLU A 574 2.65 4.65 29.45
N ASP A 575 1.75 4.15 30.29
CA ASP A 575 0.71 3.20 29.92
C ASP A 575 -0.18 3.78 28.81
N ARG A 576 -0.63 5.02 28.97
CA ARG A 576 -1.44 5.69 27.95
C ARG A 576 -0.67 5.90 26.64
N ALA A 577 0.60 6.21 26.69
CA ALA A 577 1.43 6.33 25.51
C ALA A 577 1.63 4.99 24.79
N ARG A 578 1.75 3.90 25.54
CA ARG A 578 1.84 2.53 25.01
C ARG A 578 0.53 2.05 24.39
N ASP A 579 -0.62 2.52 24.83
CA ASP A 579 -1.91 2.18 24.23
C ASP A 579 -1.96 2.48 22.72
N TYR A 580 -1.25 3.53 22.24
CA TYR A 580 -1.16 3.80 20.82
C TYR A 580 -0.41 2.69 20.08
N LEU A 581 0.67 2.19 20.66
CA LEU A 581 1.41 1.05 20.10
C LEU A 581 0.54 -0.21 20.14
N TYR A 582 -0.03 -0.50 21.31
CA TYR A 582 -0.79 -1.73 21.56
C TYR A 582 -2.01 -1.86 20.64
N GLN A 583 -2.74 -0.78 20.38
CA GLN A 583 -3.87 -0.83 19.45
C GLN A 583 -3.44 -1.14 18.01
N SER A 584 -2.29 -0.61 17.58
CA SER A 584 -1.82 -0.79 16.19
C SER A 584 -1.30 -2.20 15.89
N ILE A 585 -0.98 -2.96 16.93
CA ILE A 585 -0.52 -4.36 16.84
C ILE A 585 -1.49 -5.37 17.49
N GLY A 586 -2.70 -4.93 17.88
CA GLY A 586 -3.75 -5.82 18.36
C GLY A 586 -3.57 -6.37 19.78
N MET A 587 -2.73 -5.76 20.62
CA MET A 587 -2.68 -6.09 22.06
C MET A 587 -3.89 -5.54 22.81
N VAL A 588 -4.47 -4.47 22.31
CA VAL A 588 -5.75 -3.90 22.74
C VAL A 588 -6.62 -3.66 21.49
N PRO A 589 -7.95 -3.54 21.65
CA PRO A 589 -8.82 -3.16 20.55
C PRO A 589 -8.37 -1.84 19.90
N TYR A 590 -8.69 -1.65 18.63
CA TYR A 590 -8.46 -0.39 17.95
C TYR A 590 -9.28 0.72 18.60
N LEU A 591 -8.60 1.66 19.24
CA LEU A 591 -9.20 2.74 19.99
C LEU A 591 -9.64 3.90 19.09
N GLY A 592 -9.02 4.00 17.91
CA GLY A 592 -9.32 5.05 16.93
C GLY A 592 -8.76 6.42 17.29
N PRO A 593 -9.16 7.43 16.54
CA PRO A 593 -8.86 8.82 16.90
C PRO A 593 -9.54 9.21 18.21
N GLU A 594 -9.04 10.25 18.84
CA GLU A 594 -9.61 10.79 20.06
C GLU A 594 -10.55 11.96 19.75
N ASP A 595 -11.57 12.10 20.56
CA ASP A 595 -12.45 13.26 20.55
C ASP A 595 -11.78 14.51 21.16
N GLN A 596 -12.53 15.60 21.28
CA GLN A 596 -12.02 16.87 21.86
C GLN A 596 -11.65 16.75 23.35
N ASP A 597 -12.23 15.79 24.04
CA ASP A 597 -12.00 15.53 25.45
C ASP A 597 -10.87 14.51 25.68
N GLY A 598 -10.30 13.96 24.60
CA GLY A 598 -9.22 12.98 24.62
C GLY A 598 -9.67 11.54 24.84
N ASN A 599 -10.97 11.25 24.66
CA ASN A 599 -11.47 9.89 24.74
C ASN A 599 -11.39 9.19 23.38
N PRO A 600 -10.99 7.91 23.35
CA PRO A 600 -10.99 7.12 22.12
C PRO A 600 -12.41 6.97 21.53
N THR A 601 -12.53 7.22 20.24
CA THR A 601 -13.84 7.18 19.54
C THR A 601 -14.29 5.78 19.19
N ARG A 602 -13.35 4.81 19.10
CA ARG A 602 -13.59 3.41 18.73
C ARG A 602 -14.50 3.26 17.51
N PRO A 603 -14.15 3.87 16.37
CA PRO A 603 -15.05 3.95 15.21
C PRO A 603 -15.36 2.58 14.61
N LEU A 604 -14.50 1.58 14.85
CA LEU A 604 -14.66 0.22 14.34
C LEU A 604 -15.28 -0.74 15.36
N GLY A 605 -15.83 -0.22 16.46
CA GLY A 605 -16.44 -1.00 17.52
C GLY A 605 -15.45 -1.45 18.61
N ALA A 606 -15.99 -2.07 19.67
CA ALA A 606 -15.20 -2.45 20.84
C ALA A 606 -14.31 -3.68 20.59
N ASP A 607 -14.68 -4.52 19.63
CA ASP A 607 -14.07 -5.83 19.40
C ASP A 607 -13.22 -5.87 18.10
N TYR A 608 -12.92 -4.71 17.52
CA TYR A 608 -12.05 -4.67 16.38
C TYR A 608 -10.58 -4.54 16.78
N TYR A 609 -9.76 -5.51 16.38
CA TYR A 609 -8.32 -5.52 16.58
C TYR A 609 -7.61 -5.40 15.24
N GLN A 610 -6.64 -4.52 15.14
CA GLN A 610 -5.83 -4.34 13.91
C GLN A 610 -4.87 -5.49 13.61
N VAL A 611 -4.55 -6.26 14.62
CA VAL A 611 -3.90 -7.55 14.50
C VAL A 611 -4.76 -8.57 15.23
N THR A 612 -5.05 -9.67 14.57
CA THR A 612 -5.91 -10.72 15.13
C THR A 612 -5.18 -11.51 16.19
N ARG A 613 -5.92 -12.31 16.97
CA ARG A 613 -5.31 -13.23 17.94
C ARG A 613 -4.38 -14.28 17.31
N ALA A 614 -4.50 -14.51 15.98
CA ALA A 614 -3.59 -15.37 15.22
C ALA A 614 -2.29 -14.66 14.83
N GLY A 615 -2.13 -13.37 15.10
CA GLY A 615 -0.94 -12.60 14.79
C GLY A 615 -0.93 -11.98 13.39
N LEU A 616 -2.05 -12.01 12.68
CA LEU A 616 -2.14 -11.48 11.32
C LEU A 616 -2.73 -10.07 11.31
N THR A 617 -2.16 -9.20 10.49
CA THR A 617 -2.68 -7.84 10.30
C THR A 617 -4.05 -7.87 9.65
N ARG A 618 -4.86 -6.86 9.96
CA ARG A 618 -6.25 -6.77 9.55
C ARG A 618 -6.56 -5.38 9.02
N GLU A 619 -7.00 -5.34 7.76
CA GLU A 619 -7.60 -4.15 7.15
C GLU A 619 -8.99 -4.52 6.64
N LEU A 620 -9.91 -4.81 7.57
CA LEU A 620 -11.25 -5.37 7.31
C LEU A 620 -11.25 -6.85 6.89
N GLY A 621 -10.12 -7.44 6.69
CA GLY A 621 -9.84 -8.82 6.34
C GLY A 621 -8.35 -9.01 6.26
N TYR A 622 -7.91 -10.18 5.88
CA TYR A 622 -6.50 -10.47 5.68
C TYR A 622 -5.94 -9.69 4.50
N VAL A 623 -4.82 -9.05 4.72
CA VAL A 623 -4.08 -8.32 3.68
C VAL A 623 -2.71 -8.95 3.54
N GLY A 624 -2.51 -9.74 2.51
CA GLY A 624 -1.31 -10.53 2.29
C GLY A 624 -0.01 -9.73 2.36
N SER A 625 0.50 -9.32 1.22
CA SER A 625 1.79 -8.64 1.14
C SER A 625 1.83 -7.28 1.83
N TYR A 626 0.81 -6.48 1.68
CA TYR A 626 0.78 -5.14 2.26
C TYR A 626 0.68 -5.11 3.78
N GLY A 627 0.00 -6.08 4.36
CA GLY A 627 -0.09 -6.21 5.81
C GLY A 627 1.21 -6.69 6.45
N GLU A 628 2.22 -7.05 5.69
CA GLU A 628 3.49 -7.55 6.19
C GLU A 628 4.47 -6.40 6.45
N VAL A 629 4.31 -5.77 7.61
CA VAL A 629 5.00 -4.54 8.01
C VAL A 629 5.99 -4.80 9.15
N ILE A 630 6.73 -5.90 9.05
CA ILE A 630 7.62 -6.37 10.13
C ILE A 630 8.71 -5.36 10.48
N ASP A 631 9.13 -4.54 9.54
CA ASP A 631 10.09 -3.46 9.80
C ASP A 631 9.58 -2.46 10.85
N TRP A 632 8.29 -2.14 10.80
CA TRP A 632 7.68 -1.27 11.80
C TRP A 632 7.66 -1.88 13.19
N LEU A 633 7.56 -3.23 13.31
CA LEU A 633 7.60 -3.91 14.59
C LEU A 633 8.95 -3.70 15.29
N VAL A 634 10.04 -3.82 14.54
CA VAL A 634 11.38 -3.57 15.10
C VAL A 634 11.54 -2.11 15.51
N MET A 635 11.14 -1.17 14.64
CA MET A 635 11.19 0.26 14.94
C MET A 635 10.33 0.63 16.16
N MET A 636 9.15 0.04 16.28
CA MET A 636 8.24 0.24 17.41
C MET A 636 8.86 -0.26 18.71
N TYR A 637 9.39 -1.48 18.69
CA TYR A 637 10.08 -2.05 19.84
C TYR A 637 11.27 -1.20 20.27
N GLU A 638 12.11 -0.79 19.33
CA GLU A 638 13.26 0.07 19.60
C GLU A 638 12.85 1.47 20.07
N SER A 639 11.70 1.99 19.65
CA SER A 639 11.18 3.26 20.18
C SER A 639 10.91 3.20 21.67
N VAL A 640 10.61 2.03 22.22
CA VAL A 640 10.42 1.82 23.66
C VAL A 640 11.75 1.53 24.36
N THR A 641 12.60 0.72 23.76
CA THR A 641 13.73 0.08 24.45
C THR A 641 15.06 0.83 24.29
N ARG A 642 15.25 1.56 23.18
CA ARG A 642 16.53 2.23 22.88
C ARG A 642 16.59 3.69 23.36
N GLY A 643 17.81 4.18 23.57
CA GLY A 643 18.11 5.55 23.97
C GLY A 643 17.87 5.81 25.47
N TYR A 644 18.05 7.04 25.85
CA TYR A 644 17.93 7.46 27.25
C TYR A 644 16.55 7.16 27.85
N GLN A 645 16.52 6.57 29.03
CA GLN A 645 15.30 6.06 29.68
C GLN A 645 14.51 5.03 28.84
N GLY A 646 15.19 4.27 27.96
CA GLY A 646 14.60 3.10 27.35
C GLY A 646 14.14 2.07 28.38
N GLN A 647 13.03 1.42 28.15
CA GLN A 647 12.40 0.48 29.08
C GLN A 647 12.37 -0.92 28.48
N GLU A 648 12.56 -1.92 29.29
CA GLU A 648 12.25 -3.28 28.88
C GLU A 648 10.76 -3.44 28.57
N ALA A 649 10.45 -4.19 27.55
CA ALA A 649 9.08 -4.43 27.09
C ALA A 649 8.93 -5.90 26.59
N PRO A 650 9.06 -6.89 27.49
CA PRO A 650 9.02 -8.29 27.08
C PRO A 650 7.66 -8.69 26.48
N GLU A 651 6.57 -8.16 26.99
CA GLU A 651 5.23 -8.39 26.46
C GLU A 651 5.07 -7.91 25.03
N LEU A 652 5.65 -6.77 24.72
CA LEU A 652 5.66 -6.20 23.39
C LEU A 652 6.51 -7.05 22.43
N ARG A 653 7.69 -7.46 22.89
CA ARG A 653 8.59 -8.35 22.15
C ARG A 653 7.90 -9.67 21.81
N ASP A 654 7.29 -10.30 22.80
CA ASP A 654 6.69 -11.64 22.63
C ASP A 654 5.48 -11.58 21.68
N HIS A 655 4.70 -10.49 21.73
CA HIS A 655 3.61 -10.27 20.80
C HIS A 655 4.12 -10.07 19.36
N MET A 656 5.18 -9.27 19.17
CA MET A 656 5.80 -9.06 17.84
C MET A 656 6.45 -10.33 17.30
N VAL A 657 7.05 -11.16 18.17
CA VAL A 657 7.56 -12.49 17.80
C VAL A 657 6.41 -13.37 17.30
N MET A 658 5.28 -13.37 18.01
CA MET A 658 4.09 -14.12 17.59
C MET A 658 3.59 -13.66 16.21
N MET A 659 3.50 -12.33 15.97
CA MET A 659 3.14 -11.77 14.66
C MET A 659 4.11 -12.22 13.56
N THR A 660 5.42 -12.12 13.81
CA THR A 660 6.45 -12.52 12.84
C THR A 660 6.36 -14.02 12.53
N LYS A 661 6.12 -14.85 13.52
CA LYS A 661 5.96 -16.30 13.32
C LYS A 661 4.68 -16.65 12.56
N ALA A 662 3.60 -15.95 12.80
CA ALA A 662 2.37 -16.14 12.03
C ALA A 662 2.63 -15.88 10.54
N ARG A 663 3.36 -14.81 10.20
CA ARG A 663 3.76 -14.49 8.83
C ARG A 663 4.66 -15.55 8.20
N GLY A 664 5.49 -16.22 8.96
CA GLY A 664 6.31 -17.33 8.47
C GLY A 664 5.51 -18.49 7.90
N ARG A 665 4.23 -18.62 8.29
CA ARG A 665 3.32 -19.66 7.78
C ARG A 665 2.57 -19.24 6.52
N PHE A 666 2.66 -17.99 6.11
CA PHE A 666 2.09 -17.47 4.86
C PHE A 666 3.21 -17.23 3.85
N ARG A 667 3.92 -18.30 3.55
CA ARG A 667 5.03 -18.32 2.59
C ARG A 667 4.87 -19.50 1.66
N VAL A 668 5.42 -19.39 0.46
CA VAL A 668 5.55 -20.47 -0.51
C VAL A 668 7.01 -20.62 -0.86
N VAL A 669 7.60 -21.76 -0.51
CA VAL A 669 8.97 -22.10 -0.89
C VAL A 669 8.95 -22.66 -2.31
N ASP A 670 9.68 -22.02 -3.22
CA ASP A 670 9.79 -22.39 -4.62
C ASP A 670 11.20 -22.02 -5.13
N VAL A 671 11.35 -21.85 -6.43
CA VAL A 671 12.59 -21.39 -7.05
C VAL A 671 12.34 -20.12 -7.87
N ASP A 672 13.41 -19.36 -8.11
CA ASP A 672 13.41 -18.23 -9.06
C ASP A 672 13.67 -18.73 -10.50
N LYS A 673 13.78 -17.82 -11.44
CA LYS A 673 14.04 -18.09 -12.85
C LYS A 673 15.36 -18.84 -13.11
N ASP A 674 16.33 -18.72 -12.22
CA ASP A 674 17.63 -19.35 -12.29
C ASP A 674 17.68 -20.65 -11.45
N HIS A 675 16.51 -21.11 -11.02
CA HIS A 675 16.31 -22.28 -10.17
C HIS A 675 16.94 -22.18 -8.78
N HIS A 676 17.20 -20.96 -8.28
CA HIS A 676 17.62 -20.81 -6.90
C HIS A 676 16.40 -20.83 -5.97
N ARG A 677 16.59 -21.45 -4.82
CA ARG A 677 15.55 -21.54 -3.80
C ARG A 677 15.17 -20.15 -3.31
N ILE A 678 13.89 -19.89 -3.25
CA ILE A 678 13.30 -18.64 -2.73
C ILE A 678 12.11 -18.95 -1.83
N SER A 679 11.77 -17.99 -0.99
CA SER A 679 10.55 -17.98 -0.19
C SER A 679 9.72 -16.75 -0.56
N ARG A 680 8.54 -17.00 -1.11
CA ARG A 680 7.61 -15.96 -1.53
C ARG A 680 6.59 -15.69 -0.44
N ILE A 681 6.15 -14.46 -0.33
CA ILE A 681 5.01 -14.12 0.51
C ILE A 681 3.73 -14.63 -0.14
N GLU A 682 2.86 -15.25 0.66
CA GLU A 682 1.53 -15.62 0.22
C GLU A 682 0.65 -14.39 0.04
N THR A 683 0.19 -14.14 -1.19
CA THR A 683 -0.58 -12.95 -1.56
C THR A 683 -1.80 -13.25 -2.41
N VAL A 684 -2.04 -14.53 -2.72
CA VAL A 684 -3.20 -14.96 -3.53
C VAL A 684 -4.50 -14.84 -2.73
N ILE A 685 -4.44 -15.14 -1.44
CA ILE A 685 -5.60 -15.03 -0.56
C ILE A 685 -5.70 -13.64 0.09
N GLY A 686 -6.83 -13.35 0.69
CA GLY A 686 -7.10 -12.05 1.30
C GLY A 686 -7.59 -11.01 0.29
N TRP A 687 -7.46 -9.75 0.65
CA TRP A 687 -7.86 -8.65 -0.21
C TRP A 687 -7.05 -7.40 0.08
N ARG A 688 -6.84 -6.59 -0.91
CA ARG A 688 -6.46 -5.22 -0.79
C ARG A 688 -6.79 -4.49 -2.09
N ASN A 689 -7.66 -3.49 -2.01
CA ASN A 689 -8.17 -2.77 -3.18
C ASN A 689 -8.80 -3.69 -4.24
N GLU A 690 -9.00 -4.95 -3.91
CA GLU A 690 -9.62 -5.90 -4.81
C GLU A 690 -11.11 -5.78 -4.74
N VAL A 691 -11.66 -5.73 -5.89
CA VAL A 691 -13.08 -5.53 -6.07
C VAL A 691 -13.67 -6.61 -6.95
N TYR A 692 -12.83 -7.54 -7.36
CA TYR A 692 -13.17 -8.55 -8.34
C TYR A 692 -12.95 -9.96 -7.83
N PRO A 693 -13.92 -10.86 -7.97
CA PRO A 693 -13.62 -12.28 -7.82
C PRO A 693 -12.61 -12.70 -8.88
N GLY A 694 -11.59 -13.42 -8.45
CA GLY A 694 -10.58 -13.94 -9.35
C GLY A 694 -9.32 -13.11 -9.50
N GLU A 695 -9.26 -11.95 -8.90
CA GLU A 695 -7.99 -11.28 -8.79
C GLU A 695 -7.00 -12.15 -8.02
N THR A 696 -5.88 -12.41 -8.63
CA THR A 696 -4.73 -12.99 -7.96
C THR A 696 -3.63 -11.95 -7.92
N ALA A 697 -3.59 -11.15 -6.89
CA ALA A 697 -2.44 -10.33 -6.60
C ALA A 697 -1.30 -11.23 -6.12
N TYR A 698 -0.81 -12.09 -6.99
CA TYR A 698 0.34 -12.92 -6.66
C TYR A 698 1.61 -12.09 -6.73
N ALA A 699 1.91 -11.46 -5.62
CA ALA A 699 3.21 -10.88 -5.44
C ALA A 699 4.20 -12.02 -5.20
N SER A 700 5.04 -12.29 -6.16
CA SER A 700 6.10 -13.28 -6.02
C SER A 700 7.26 -12.74 -5.16
N ARG A 701 6.93 -12.04 -4.08
CA ARG A 701 7.90 -11.42 -3.20
C ARG A 701 8.72 -12.44 -2.45
N THR A 702 9.98 -12.12 -2.27
CA THR A 702 10.87 -12.91 -1.45
C THR A 702 10.73 -12.54 0.04
N ALA A 703 11.34 -13.34 0.88
CA ALA A 703 11.37 -13.13 2.33
C ALA A 703 11.97 -11.79 2.78
N TRP A 704 12.66 -11.09 1.89
CA TRP A 704 13.30 -9.83 2.20
C TRP A 704 12.32 -8.70 2.52
N ASP A 705 11.13 -8.72 1.98
CA ASP A 705 10.11 -7.71 2.24
C ASP A 705 9.86 -7.42 3.70
N SER A 706 10.03 -8.44 4.53
CA SER A 706 9.78 -8.36 5.96
C SER A 706 11.05 -8.12 6.77
N ASN A 707 12.15 -7.82 6.11
CA ASN A 707 13.47 -7.63 6.73
C ASN A 707 13.75 -8.60 7.89
N PRO A 708 13.77 -9.91 7.64
CA PRO A 708 13.84 -10.92 8.70
C PRO A 708 15.13 -10.84 9.50
N VAL A 709 16.20 -10.29 8.92
CA VAL A 709 17.48 -10.08 9.60
C VAL A 709 17.34 -9.13 10.78
N MET A 710 16.61 -8.02 10.60
CA MET A 710 16.35 -7.08 11.71
C MET A 710 15.58 -7.76 12.85
N SER A 711 14.53 -8.49 12.51
CA SER A 711 13.73 -9.22 13.50
C SER A 711 14.57 -10.29 14.23
N ALA A 712 15.41 -11.02 13.50
CA ALA A 712 16.31 -12.03 14.09
C ALA A 712 17.35 -11.39 15.02
N ALA A 713 17.97 -10.28 14.60
CA ALA A 713 18.99 -9.58 15.39
C ALA A 713 18.42 -8.97 16.68
N VAL A 714 17.24 -8.36 16.59
CA VAL A 714 16.62 -7.62 17.69
C VAL A 714 15.86 -8.54 18.63
N PHE A 715 14.99 -9.39 18.12
CA PHE A 715 14.16 -10.26 18.96
C PHE A 715 14.88 -11.51 19.45
N LYS A 716 15.86 -12.00 18.69
CA LYS A 716 16.67 -13.18 19.01
C LYS A 716 15.85 -14.43 19.31
N ASP A 717 14.66 -14.54 18.73
CA ASP A 717 13.83 -15.73 18.85
C ASP A 717 14.47 -16.87 18.04
N PRO A 718 14.62 -18.10 18.63
CA PRO A 718 15.34 -19.19 17.98
C PRO A 718 14.75 -19.62 16.65
N GLU A 719 13.44 -19.55 16.48
CA GLU A 719 12.75 -19.94 15.26
C GLU A 719 12.96 -18.89 14.17
N ILE A 720 12.75 -17.60 14.49
CA ILE A 720 13.01 -16.50 13.56
C ILE A 720 14.48 -16.46 13.14
N VAL A 721 15.41 -16.67 14.08
CA VAL A 721 16.85 -16.73 13.77
C VAL A 721 17.14 -17.88 12.82
N GLY A 722 16.60 -19.08 13.06
CA GLY A 722 16.88 -20.24 12.23
C GLY A 722 16.42 -20.08 10.79
N TRP A 723 15.16 -19.66 10.58
CA TRP A 723 14.67 -19.48 9.23
C TRP A 723 15.36 -18.33 8.50
N THR A 724 15.76 -17.26 9.23
CA THR A 724 16.51 -16.15 8.63
C THR A 724 17.91 -16.62 8.22
N GLN A 725 18.56 -17.42 9.06
CA GLN A 725 19.87 -18.04 8.71
C GLN A 725 19.75 -18.94 7.47
N GLU A 726 18.64 -19.69 7.34
CA GLU A 726 18.36 -20.47 6.13
C GLU A 726 18.23 -19.57 4.90
N MET A 727 17.43 -18.51 4.97
CA MET A 727 17.23 -17.59 3.84
C MET A 727 18.54 -16.91 3.41
N VAL A 728 19.39 -16.58 4.36
CA VAL A 728 20.73 -16.02 4.07
C VAL A 728 21.64 -17.09 3.44
N ALA A 729 21.65 -18.31 3.98
CA ALA A 729 22.44 -19.40 3.46
C ALA A 729 22.02 -19.81 2.04
N ASP A 730 20.73 -19.72 1.72
CA ASP A 730 20.21 -19.97 0.37
C ASP A 730 20.51 -18.81 -0.60
N GLY A 731 21.10 -17.70 -0.13
CA GLY A 731 21.38 -16.53 -0.94
C GLY A 731 20.15 -15.74 -1.38
N GLN A 732 18.97 -15.98 -0.78
CA GLN A 732 17.70 -15.37 -1.16
C GLN A 732 17.69 -13.85 -0.93
N LEU A 733 18.43 -13.41 0.07
CA LEU A 733 18.46 -12.02 0.51
C LEU A 733 19.22 -11.09 -0.44
N TYR A 734 20.32 -11.56 -1.01
CA TYR A 734 21.28 -10.70 -1.70
C TYR A 734 20.76 -10.05 -2.99
N PRO A 735 19.99 -10.69 -3.87
CA PRO A 735 19.43 -10.04 -5.05
C PRO A 735 18.53 -8.85 -4.70
N GLN A 736 17.66 -9.02 -3.70
CA GLN A 736 16.77 -7.95 -3.25
C GLN A 736 17.52 -6.78 -2.62
N LEU A 737 18.55 -7.10 -1.83
CA LEU A 737 19.42 -6.09 -1.26
C LEU A 737 20.16 -5.32 -2.33
N ASN A 738 20.62 -5.99 -3.39
CA ASN A 738 21.28 -5.33 -4.51
C ASN A 738 20.34 -4.37 -5.24
N LEU A 739 19.10 -4.77 -5.49
CA LEU A 739 18.09 -3.89 -6.07
C LEU A 739 17.86 -2.67 -5.18
N GLN A 740 17.65 -2.87 -3.89
CA GLN A 740 17.47 -1.77 -2.95
C GLN A 740 18.70 -0.87 -2.85
N ALA A 741 19.91 -1.44 -2.89
CA ALA A 741 21.16 -0.68 -2.82
C ALA A 741 21.40 0.19 -4.04
N THR A 742 20.95 -0.23 -5.21
CA THR A 742 21.24 0.42 -6.51
C THR A 742 20.13 1.34 -6.98
N HIS A 743 18.87 1.08 -6.58
CA HIS A 743 17.71 1.82 -7.08
C HIS A 743 17.54 3.19 -6.41
N PRO A 744 17.29 4.27 -7.18
CA PRO A 744 17.16 5.62 -6.63
C PRO A 744 15.89 5.85 -5.79
N TRP A 745 14.87 5.01 -5.91
CA TRP A 745 13.56 5.13 -5.26
C TRP A 745 13.55 4.77 -3.77
N THR A 746 14.66 4.29 -3.24
CA THR A 746 14.73 3.64 -1.95
C THR A 746 14.88 4.60 -0.75
N ARG A 747 14.01 5.61 -0.62
CA ARG A 747 13.94 6.31 0.67
C ARG A 747 13.55 5.36 1.80
N VAL A 748 12.51 4.58 1.61
CA VAL A 748 12.09 3.55 2.57
C VAL A 748 13.15 2.45 2.66
N GLY A 749 13.63 1.96 1.52
CA GLY A 749 14.70 0.98 1.47
C GLY A 749 16.01 1.44 2.10
N LEU A 750 16.42 2.71 1.93
CA LEU A 750 17.64 3.22 2.57
C LEU A 750 17.56 3.20 4.10
N ASN A 751 16.36 3.39 4.66
CA ASN A 751 16.17 3.30 6.11
C ASN A 751 16.30 1.87 6.61
N ALA A 752 15.68 0.91 5.93
CA ALA A 752 15.84 -0.51 6.23
C ALA A 752 17.30 -0.94 6.07
N LEU A 753 18.00 -0.51 5.01
CA LEU A 753 19.41 -0.79 4.78
C LEU A 753 20.31 -0.21 5.88
N ARG A 754 19.95 0.93 6.44
CA ARG A 754 20.68 1.55 7.57
C ARG A 754 20.58 0.66 8.81
N PHE A 755 19.38 0.23 9.18
CA PHE A 755 19.20 -0.69 10.31
C PHE A 755 19.87 -2.03 10.04
N LEU A 756 19.73 -2.58 8.85
CA LEU A 756 20.43 -3.80 8.45
C LEU A 756 21.95 -3.66 8.61
N SER A 757 22.53 -2.57 8.14
CA SER A 757 24.00 -2.33 8.26
C SER A 757 24.47 -2.32 9.72
N ARG A 758 23.64 -1.79 10.61
CA ARG A 758 23.89 -1.78 12.06
C ARG A 758 23.77 -3.18 12.67
N ASP A 759 22.72 -3.92 12.27
CA ASP A 759 22.32 -5.15 12.94
C ASP A 759 22.98 -6.41 12.34
N TRP A 760 23.59 -6.29 11.17
CA TRP A 760 24.14 -7.42 10.41
C TRP A 760 25.20 -8.20 11.19
N ASP A 761 26.16 -7.53 11.81
CA ASP A 761 27.22 -8.21 12.58
C ASP A 761 26.63 -8.88 13.82
N GLY A 762 25.65 -8.25 14.46
CA GLY A 762 24.88 -8.84 15.56
C GLY A 762 24.15 -10.11 15.13
N PHE A 763 23.49 -10.09 13.97
CA PHE A 763 22.84 -11.25 13.40
C PHE A 763 23.83 -12.37 13.09
N GLN A 764 24.94 -12.08 12.42
CA GLN A 764 25.98 -13.05 12.10
C GLN A 764 26.59 -13.71 13.33
N SER A 765 26.63 -13.01 14.46
CA SER A 765 27.14 -13.55 15.73
C SER A 765 26.18 -14.51 16.45
N LEU A 766 24.92 -14.61 15.99
CA LEU A 766 23.94 -15.51 16.61
C LEU A 766 24.30 -16.96 16.36
N ALA A 767 24.12 -17.79 17.37
CA ALA A 767 24.34 -19.23 17.26
C ALA A 767 23.43 -19.82 16.18
N ALA A 768 23.95 -20.81 15.43
CA ALA A 768 23.15 -21.55 14.46
C ALA A 768 21.92 -22.19 15.11
N ARG A 769 20.79 -22.13 14.41
CA ARG A 769 19.52 -22.68 14.85
C ARG A 769 19.01 -23.72 13.84
N PRO A 770 18.40 -24.81 14.31
CA PRO A 770 17.87 -25.85 13.42
C PRO A 770 16.54 -25.50 12.78
N ALA A 771 15.85 -24.46 13.28
CA ALA A 771 14.55 -24.06 12.74
C ALA A 771 14.71 -23.58 11.30
N ARG A 772 13.76 -23.98 10.46
CA ARG A 772 13.67 -23.63 9.04
C ARG A 772 12.32 -23.02 8.72
N ILE A 773 12.18 -22.45 7.52
CA ILE A 773 10.92 -21.86 7.07
C ILE A 773 9.81 -22.91 7.19
N PRO A 774 8.72 -22.63 7.90
CA PRO A 774 7.73 -23.66 8.25
C PRO A 774 7.06 -24.32 7.05
N THR A 775 6.99 -23.62 5.93
CA THR A 775 6.35 -24.08 4.69
C THR A 775 7.29 -24.88 3.78
N ALA A 776 8.56 -25.04 4.15
CA ALA A 776 9.44 -25.93 3.40
C ALA A 776 8.94 -27.39 3.47
N TRP A 777 9.07 -28.11 2.36
CA TRP A 777 8.46 -29.43 2.18
C TRP A 777 8.91 -30.46 3.23
N ASP A 778 10.13 -30.33 3.72
CA ASP A 778 10.72 -31.19 4.75
C ASP A 778 10.41 -30.78 6.20
N GLN A 779 9.60 -29.73 6.38
CA GLN A 779 9.22 -29.29 7.71
C GLN A 779 7.92 -29.95 8.19
N PRO A 780 7.68 -30.00 9.52
CA PRO A 780 6.48 -30.57 10.08
C PRO A 780 5.19 -29.94 9.56
N ASP A 781 4.13 -30.73 9.52
CA ASP A 781 2.79 -30.24 9.21
C ASP A 781 2.30 -29.22 10.23
N PHE A 782 1.49 -28.26 9.78
CA PHE A 782 0.84 -27.30 10.64
C PHE A 782 -0.52 -26.86 10.10
N VAL A 783 -1.36 -26.35 10.98
CA VAL A 783 -2.57 -25.61 10.66
C VAL A 783 -2.56 -24.31 11.44
N LEU A 784 -2.72 -23.18 10.74
CA LEU A 784 -2.99 -21.87 11.32
C LEU A 784 -4.36 -21.41 10.85
N THR A 785 -5.24 -21.06 11.78
CA THR A 785 -6.56 -20.53 11.49
C THR A 785 -6.72 -19.14 12.07
N ASP A 786 -7.35 -18.26 11.33
CA ASP A 786 -7.67 -16.91 11.78
C ASP A 786 -9.15 -16.61 11.48
N GLU A 787 -10.00 -16.90 12.45
CA GLU A 787 -11.44 -16.72 12.35
C GLU A 787 -11.85 -15.25 12.29
N GLN A 788 -10.99 -14.34 12.74
CA GLN A 788 -11.24 -12.91 12.68
C GLN A 788 -11.01 -12.34 11.28
N ASN A 789 -10.03 -12.87 10.55
CA ASN A 789 -9.75 -12.54 9.15
C ASN A 789 -10.40 -13.50 8.16
N GLY A 790 -10.93 -14.63 8.62
CA GLY A 790 -11.52 -15.65 7.76
C GLY A 790 -10.47 -16.40 6.94
N CYS A 791 -9.24 -16.56 7.42
CA CYS A 791 -8.21 -17.21 6.64
C CYS A 791 -7.56 -18.41 7.33
N VAL A 792 -6.98 -19.28 6.51
CA VAL A 792 -6.35 -20.54 6.91
C VAL A 792 -5.06 -20.72 6.13
N ALA A 793 -4.03 -21.22 6.82
CA ALA A 793 -2.81 -21.76 6.21
C ALA A 793 -2.57 -23.17 6.73
N VAL A 794 -2.43 -24.11 5.83
CA VAL A 794 -2.21 -25.53 6.13
C VAL A 794 -0.99 -26.02 5.39
N LYS A 795 -0.10 -26.69 6.09
CA LYS A 795 0.87 -27.62 5.50
C LYS A 795 0.48 -29.02 5.89
N ASN A 796 0.32 -29.91 4.93
CA ASN A 796 -0.06 -31.30 5.12
C ASN A 796 0.73 -32.18 4.13
N GLY A 797 1.82 -32.79 4.60
CA GLY A 797 2.75 -33.50 3.73
C GLY A 797 3.36 -32.60 2.66
N GLU A 798 3.15 -32.96 1.40
CA GLU A 798 3.61 -32.21 0.23
C GLU A 798 2.55 -31.22 -0.30
N GLU A 799 1.62 -30.78 0.54
CA GLU A 799 0.61 -29.80 0.18
C GLU A 799 0.72 -28.56 1.07
N LEU A 800 0.67 -27.37 0.44
CA LEU A 800 0.37 -26.11 1.07
C LEU A 800 -1.00 -25.68 0.62
N PHE A 801 -1.88 -25.39 1.56
CA PHE A 801 -3.24 -24.94 1.28
C PHE A 801 -3.52 -23.65 2.05
N PHE A 802 -3.74 -22.59 1.29
CA PHE A 802 -4.13 -21.30 1.84
C PHE A 802 -5.54 -20.98 1.39
N ALA A 803 -6.35 -20.46 2.29
CA ALA A 803 -7.70 -20.02 1.95
C ALA A 803 -8.07 -18.74 2.69
N SER A 804 -8.76 -17.84 1.99
CA SER A 804 -9.54 -16.76 2.55
C SER A 804 -11.01 -17.07 2.27
N LEU A 805 -11.78 -17.35 3.32
CA LEU A 805 -13.16 -17.83 3.21
C LEU A 805 -14.12 -16.72 2.85
N TYR A 806 -13.71 -15.49 2.98
CA TYR A 806 -14.39 -14.33 2.46
C TYR A 806 -13.36 -13.26 2.15
N PHE A 807 -13.72 -12.36 1.29
CA PHE A 807 -12.99 -11.10 1.11
C PHE A 807 -13.98 -9.97 0.92
N ARG A 808 -13.57 -8.79 1.32
CA ARG A 808 -14.37 -7.61 1.14
C ARG A 808 -14.23 -7.11 -0.29
N SER A 809 -15.33 -6.90 -0.95
CA SER A 809 -15.41 -6.06 -2.12
C SER A 809 -15.88 -4.66 -1.70
N ARG A 810 -15.95 -3.75 -2.65
CA ARG A 810 -16.25 -2.34 -2.38
C ARG A 810 -17.49 -2.09 -1.52
N GLN A 811 -18.51 -2.90 -1.67
CA GLN A 811 -19.81 -2.71 -1.02
C GLN A 811 -20.11 -3.71 0.09
N GLY A 812 -19.10 -4.41 0.56
CA GLY A 812 -19.22 -5.38 1.64
C GLY A 812 -18.52 -6.69 1.33
N VAL A 813 -18.81 -7.69 2.13
CA VAL A 813 -18.25 -9.03 1.96
C VAL A 813 -19.07 -9.79 0.92
N ASN A 814 -18.41 -10.39 -0.05
CA ASN A 814 -19.06 -11.28 -1.02
C ASN A 814 -19.05 -12.73 -0.53
N ASN A 815 -19.65 -13.62 -1.29
CA ASN A 815 -19.76 -15.05 -0.97
C ASN A 815 -18.80 -15.93 -1.75
N TYR A 816 -17.61 -15.40 -2.01
CA TYR A 816 -16.52 -16.14 -2.65
C TYR A 816 -15.38 -16.35 -1.69
N ALA A 817 -14.75 -17.53 -1.79
CA ALA A 817 -13.47 -17.82 -1.14
C ALA A 817 -12.34 -17.71 -2.17
N ARG A 818 -11.17 -17.29 -1.72
CA ARG A 818 -9.92 -17.37 -2.47
C ARG A 818 -9.08 -18.49 -1.93
N ILE A 819 -8.49 -19.26 -2.84
CA ILE A 819 -7.69 -20.42 -2.51
C ILE A 819 -6.39 -20.36 -3.29
N HIS A 820 -5.33 -20.70 -2.60
CA HIS A 820 -4.04 -21.01 -3.19
C HIS A 820 -3.61 -22.39 -2.70
N HIS A 821 -3.56 -23.37 -3.61
CA HIS A 821 -3.16 -24.73 -3.32
C HIS A 821 -1.90 -25.04 -4.11
N VAL A 822 -0.86 -25.44 -3.42
CA VAL A 822 0.48 -25.66 -3.95
C VAL A 822 0.96 -27.05 -3.56
N THR A 823 1.49 -27.76 -4.53
CA THR A 823 2.28 -28.98 -4.36
C THR A 823 3.64 -28.81 -5.06
N PRO A 824 4.60 -29.70 -4.89
CA PRO A 824 5.87 -29.61 -5.64
C PRO A 824 5.70 -29.55 -7.17
N VAL A 825 4.64 -30.15 -7.70
CA VAL A 825 4.42 -30.29 -9.15
C VAL A 825 3.27 -29.46 -9.69
N ASP A 826 2.42 -28.91 -8.84
CA ASP A 826 1.19 -28.25 -9.27
C ASP A 826 0.87 -27.03 -8.41
N GLN A 827 0.38 -26.00 -9.04
CA GLN A 827 -0.08 -24.79 -8.36
C GLN A 827 -1.43 -24.36 -8.93
N ARG A 828 -2.37 -24.05 -8.02
CA ARG A 828 -3.72 -23.60 -8.31
C ARG A 828 -4.06 -22.37 -7.52
N SER A 829 -4.49 -21.33 -8.20
CA SER A 829 -5.18 -20.21 -7.59
C SER A 829 -6.65 -20.24 -8.03
N ALA A 830 -7.55 -20.08 -7.07
CA ALA A 830 -8.96 -20.18 -7.36
C ALA A 830 -9.77 -19.16 -6.57
N THR A 831 -10.73 -18.55 -7.23
CA THR A 831 -11.87 -17.92 -6.57
C THR A 831 -13.05 -18.83 -6.76
N ILE A 832 -13.67 -19.25 -5.67
CA ILE A 832 -14.75 -20.21 -5.71
C ILE A 832 -15.95 -19.66 -4.93
N ARG A 833 -17.13 -20.07 -5.34
CA ARG A 833 -18.34 -19.81 -4.55
C ARG A 833 -18.32 -20.70 -3.32
N GLU A 834 -18.48 -20.09 -2.17
CA GLU A 834 -18.56 -20.81 -0.92
C GLU A 834 -19.99 -20.98 -0.43
N HIS A 835 -20.16 -21.89 0.51
CA HIS A 835 -21.42 -22.09 1.19
C HIS A 835 -21.38 -21.35 2.54
N SER A 836 -21.77 -20.08 2.54
CA SER A 836 -21.79 -19.32 3.79
C SER A 836 -23.09 -19.55 4.49
N ALA A 837 -23.99 -19.45 4.60
CA ALA A 837 -25.27 -19.27 5.22
C ALA A 837 -26.11 -20.52 5.44
N GLY A 838 -25.72 -21.60 5.03
CA GLY A 838 -26.52 -22.81 5.10
C GLY A 838 -26.59 -23.45 6.47
N THR A 839 -26.21 -22.74 7.51
CA THR A 839 -26.29 -23.26 8.85
C THR A 839 -27.71 -23.20 9.37
N THR A 840 -28.11 -24.25 9.94
CA THR A 840 -29.41 -24.70 10.28
C THR A 840 -30.33 -23.71 11.02
N ASP A 841 -29.79 -22.62 11.56
CA ASP A 841 -30.53 -21.67 12.39
C ASP A 841 -30.29 -20.20 12.02
N SER A 842 -29.67 -19.94 10.87
CA SER A 842 -29.29 -18.59 10.47
C SER A 842 -30.34 -17.99 9.51
N THR A 843 -30.84 -16.84 9.84
CA THR A 843 -31.61 -15.98 8.93
C THR A 843 -30.72 -15.18 8.01
N PHE A 844 -29.40 -15.37 8.08
CA PHE A 844 -28.42 -14.70 7.23
C PHE A 844 -28.58 -15.15 5.78
N THR A 845 -28.63 -14.18 4.88
CA THR A 845 -28.61 -14.42 3.44
C THR A 845 -27.30 -13.90 2.88
N ALA A 846 -26.51 -14.79 2.28
CA ALA A 846 -25.29 -14.40 1.60
C ALA A 846 -25.62 -13.48 0.42
N ARG A 847 -24.76 -12.54 0.17
CA ARG A 847 -24.87 -11.65 -0.97
C ARG A 847 -24.15 -12.24 -2.15
N ASP A 848 -24.86 -12.43 -3.24
CA ASP A 848 -24.31 -12.91 -4.50
C ASP A 848 -24.11 -11.72 -5.43
N TRP A 849 -22.92 -11.19 -5.48
CA TRP A 849 -22.59 -10.03 -6.26
C TRP A 849 -21.13 -10.04 -6.70
N VAL A 850 -20.92 -9.55 -7.89
CA VAL A 850 -19.61 -9.24 -8.42
C VAL A 850 -19.52 -7.73 -8.51
N LEU A 851 -18.56 -7.19 -7.82
CA LEU A 851 -18.27 -5.78 -7.88
C LEU A 851 -16.96 -5.57 -8.60
N TRP A 852 -16.89 -4.50 -9.34
CA TRP A 852 -15.74 -4.23 -10.14
C TRP A 852 -15.38 -2.74 -10.15
N ASP A 853 -14.12 -2.46 -10.02
CA ASP A 853 -13.58 -1.11 -10.01
C ASP A 853 -12.11 -1.16 -10.42
N TYR A 854 -11.81 -0.59 -11.56
CA TYR A 854 -10.48 -0.67 -12.10
C TYR A 854 -9.55 0.37 -11.67
N ALA A 855 -10.01 1.52 -11.70
CA ALA A 855 -9.10 2.63 -11.66
C ALA A 855 -8.54 2.76 -10.27
N ILE A 856 -9.40 2.59 -9.37
CA ILE A 856 -9.14 2.88 -7.99
C ILE A 856 -10.40 2.54 -7.28
N ASN A 857 -10.40 2.68 -6.05
CA ASN A 857 -11.60 2.52 -5.26
C ASN A 857 -12.62 3.67 -5.42
N ASP A 858 -12.41 4.57 -6.36
CA ASP A 858 -13.31 5.68 -6.66
C ASP A 858 -13.49 5.87 -8.17
N PRO A 859 -14.57 5.34 -8.78
CA PRO A 859 -14.83 5.48 -10.21
C PRO A 859 -15.15 6.91 -10.66
N GLY A 860 -15.48 7.79 -9.73
CA GLY A 860 -15.67 9.23 -9.99
C GLY A 860 -14.40 10.05 -9.91
N ALA A 861 -13.25 9.42 -9.62
CA ALA A 861 -12.04 10.17 -9.41
C ALA A 861 -11.46 10.79 -10.68
N SER A 862 -10.73 11.84 -10.45
CA SER A 862 -10.01 12.60 -11.47
C SER A 862 -8.87 11.84 -12.17
N HIS A 863 -8.68 10.57 -11.84
CA HIS A 863 -7.61 9.71 -12.37
C HIS A 863 -7.92 9.12 -13.73
N LEU A 864 -9.15 9.19 -14.18
CA LEU A 864 -9.47 8.78 -15.54
C LEU A 864 -8.81 9.70 -16.55
N PRO A 865 -8.25 9.16 -17.65
CA PRO A 865 -7.67 9.99 -18.71
C PRO A 865 -8.68 11.02 -19.25
N PRO A 866 -8.23 12.15 -19.78
CA PRO A 866 -9.11 13.07 -20.48
C PRO A 866 -9.88 12.36 -21.60
N GLY A 867 -11.20 12.48 -21.61
CA GLY A 867 -12.08 11.79 -22.56
C GLY A 867 -12.59 10.43 -22.08
N GLY A 868 -12.25 10.07 -20.85
CA GLY A 868 -12.62 8.79 -20.22
C GLY A 868 -11.70 7.66 -20.61
N PHE A 869 -11.39 6.81 -19.65
CA PHE A 869 -10.68 5.55 -19.88
C PHE A 869 -11.48 4.42 -19.22
N PRO A 870 -11.73 3.38 -19.94
CA PRO A 870 -11.47 3.18 -21.38
C PRO A 870 -12.26 4.14 -22.27
N PRO A 871 -11.97 4.24 -23.57
CA PRO A 871 -12.71 5.12 -24.49
C PRO A 871 -14.22 4.93 -24.42
N PRO A 872 -15.04 5.95 -24.65
CA PRO A 872 -16.49 5.83 -24.65
C PRO A 872 -16.96 4.67 -25.51
N GLY A 873 -17.85 3.85 -24.96
CA GLY A 873 -18.34 2.64 -25.63
C GLY A 873 -17.54 1.36 -25.34
N ASP A 874 -16.40 1.45 -24.70
CA ASP A 874 -15.68 0.27 -24.23
C ASP A 874 -16.40 -0.37 -23.03
N THR A 875 -16.37 -1.69 -22.98
CA THR A 875 -17.06 -2.45 -21.92
C THR A 875 -16.50 -2.20 -20.53
N LEU A 876 -15.21 -1.89 -20.43
CA LEU A 876 -14.57 -1.55 -19.16
C LEU A 876 -15.15 -0.24 -18.61
N HIS A 877 -15.26 0.78 -19.45
CA HIS A 877 -15.87 2.04 -19.07
C HIS A 877 -17.34 1.90 -18.69
N GLN A 878 -18.07 1.08 -19.45
CA GLN A 878 -19.46 0.76 -19.13
C GLN A 878 -19.59 0.06 -17.79
N ALA A 879 -18.66 -0.84 -17.48
CA ALA A 879 -18.64 -1.52 -16.19
C ALA A 879 -18.36 -0.57 -15.03
N LEU A 880 -17.55 0.47 -15.21
CA LEU A 880 -17.37 1.51 -14.20
C LEU A 880 -18.60 2.40 -14.00
N ALA A 881 -19.28 2.73 -15.09
CA ALA A 881 -20.39 3.68 -15.08
C ALA A 881 -21.73 3.04 -14.71
N GLY A 882 -21.90 1.74 -14.94
CA GLY A 882 -23.18 1.07 -14.81
C GLY A 882 -23.32 0.19 -13.58
N ASP A 883 -24.50 -0.40 -13.46
CA ASP A 883 -24.85 -1.39 -12.43
C ASP A 883 -24.40 -2.82 -12.78
N VAL A 884 -23.73 -2.96 -13.87
CA VAL A 884 -23.25 -4.23 -14.43
C VAL A 884 -22.32 -5.01 -13.50
N TYR A 885 -21.64 -4.33 -12.61
CA TYR A 885 -20.77 -4.90 -11.60
C TYR A 885 -21.42 -5.03 -10.23
N ARG A 886 -22.66 -4.63 -10.07
CA ARG A 886 -23.41 -4.73 -8.82
C ARG A 886 -24.50 -5.79 -8.96
N LEU A 887 -24.30 -6.91 -8.29
CA LEU A 887 -25.25 -8.03 -8.33
C LEU A 887 -26.30 -8.00 -7.22
N ALA A 888 -25.99 -7.38 -6.11
CA ALA A 888 -26.93 -7.20 -5.00
C ALA A 888 -26.96 -5.71 -4.59
N PRO A 889 -28.13 -5.19 -4.21
CA PRO A 889 -28.22 -3.84 -3.68
C PRO A 889 -27.48 -3.76 -2.34
N VAL A 890 -26.85 -2.61 -2.10
CA VAL A 890 -26.35 -2.26 -0.77
C VAL A 890 -27.56 -1.92 0.08
N PRO A 891 -27.64 -2.39 1.34
CA PRO A 891 -28.69 -1.96 2.25
C PRO A 891 -28.68 -0.45 2.45
N ASP A 892 -29.87 0.14 2.62
CA ASP A 892 -30.03 1.59 2.78
C ASP A 892 -29.34 2.16 4.03
N ASP A 893 -29.11 1.31 5.03
CA ASP A 893 -28.44 1.65 6.28
C ASP A 893 -26.90 1.53 6.20
N VAL A 894 -26.38 1.07 5.07
CA VAL A 894 -24.95 1.00 4.82
C VAL A 894 -24.53 2.20 4.01
N PRO A 895 -23.60 3.03 4.51
CA PRO A 895 -23.07 4.14 3.74
C PRO A 895 -22.57 3.66 2.38
N ASP A 896 -22.87 4.42 1.34
CA ASP A 896 -22.39 4.08 -0.01
C ASP A 896 -20.87 4.12 -0.01
N PRO A 897 -20.18 3.00 -0.12
CA PRO A 897 -18.72 2.96 -0.08
C PRO A 897 -18.09 3.59 -1.32
N THR A 898 -18.88 3.99 -2.32
CA THR A 898 -18.39 4.74 -3.49
C THR A 898 -18.16 6.23 -3.19
N LEU A 899 -18.71 6.74 -2.08
CA LEU A 899 -18.66 8.14 -1.73
C LEU A 899 -17.52 8.54 -0.76
N GLY A 900 -16.46 7.77 -0.69
CA GLY A 900 -15.40 8.00 0.28
C GLY A 900 -15.72 7.36 1.64
N VAL A 901 -14.75 6.65 2.13
CA VAL A 901 -14.99 5.67 3.17
C VAL A 901 -14.95 6.29 4.55
N HIS A 902 -16.08 6.51 5.15
CA HIS A 902 -16.18 6.66 6.59
C HIS A 902 -17.17 5.62 7.11
N PHE A 903 -16.64 4.50 7.55
CA PHE A 903 -17.44 3.46 8.17
C PHE A 903 -17.59 3.77 9.66
N ASP A 904 -18.82 3.67 10.14
CA ASP A 904 -19.14 3.95 11.55
C ASP A 904 -19.00 2.72 12.46
N GLY A 905 -18.47 1.62 11.97
CA GLY A 905 -18.24 0.42 12.75
C GLY A 905 -17.95 -0.82 11.93
N VAL A 906 -17.51 -1.88 12.59
CA VAL A 906 -17.13 -3.16 11.96
C VAL A 906 -18.33 -3.79 11.24
N GLU A 907 -19.50 -3.69 11.80
CA GLU A 907 -20.74 -4.24 11.21
C GLU A 907 -21.05 -3.60 9.86
N THR A 908 -20.80 -2.30 9.74
CA THR A 908 -20.99 -1.56 8.48
C THR A 908 -19.91 -1.93 7.47
N MET A 909 -18.68 -2.06 7.94
CA MET A 909 -17.53 -2.40 7.10
C MET A 909 -17.56 -3.85 6.59
N LEU A 910 -18.06 -4.76 7.40
CA LEU A 910 -18.15 -6.20 7.12
C LEU A 910 -19.58 -6.64 6.79
N VAL A 911 -20.37 -5.72 6.25
CA VAL A 911 -21.73 -6.07 5.81
C VAL A 911 -21.69 -7.24 4.82
N GLY A 912 -22.52 -8.22 5.06
CA GLY A 912 -22.54 -9.47 4.29
C GLY A 912 -21.62 -10.57 4.85
N ARG A 913 -20.82 -10.31 5.88
CA ARG A 913 -20.05 -11.37 6.54
C ARG A 913 -20.98 -12.35 7.25
N ALA A 914 -20.84 -13.62 6.91
CA ALA A 914 -21.57 -14.69 7.57
C ALA A 914 -20.93 -15.03 8.93
N PRO A 915 -21.73 -15.51 9.88
CA PRO A 915 -21.21 -16.03 11.15
C PRO A 915 -20.51 -17.39 10.99
N PHE A 916 -20.72 -18.08 9.86
CA PHE A 916 -20.20 -19.40 9.60
C PHE A 916 -19.94 -19.61 8.12
N TYR A 917 -18.78 -20.16 7.79
CA TYR A 917 -18.34 -20.44 6.44
C TYR A 917 -18.01 -21.91 6.26
N LEU A 918 -18.31 -22.42 5.07
CA LEU A 918 -17.97 -23.77 4.61
C LEU A 918 -17.28 -23.66 3.25
N CYS A 919 -16.07 -24.16 3.17
CA CYS A 919 -15.29 -24.18 1.95
C CYS A 919 -14.84 -25.60 1.64
N GLU A 920 -15.22 -26.13 0.48
CA GLU A 920 -14.79 -27.42 -0.02
C GLU A 920 -13.88 -27.21 -1.21
N TYR A 921 -12.68 -27.77 -1.15
CA TYR A 921 -11.74 -27.69 -2.25
C TYR A 921 -10.79 -28.88 -2.25
N GLY A 922 -10.81 -29.71 -3.28
CA GLY A 922 -10.04 -30.95 -3.31
C GLY A 922 -10.42 -31.89 -2.18
N ASP A 923 -9.46 -32.32 -1.40
CA ASP A 923 -9.66 -33.19 -0.26
C ASP A 923 -9.93 -32.44 1.05
N TYR A 924 -10.02 -31.12 0.98
CA TYR A 924 -10.24 -30.27 2.13
C TYR A 924 -11.69 -29.86 2.27
N LEU A 925 -12.19 -29.91 3.49
CA LEU A 925 -13.38 -29.17 3.94
C LEU A 925 -12.97 -28.29 5.11
N ILE A 926 -13.17 -26.99 4.96
CA ILE A 926 -12.97 -26.03 6.02
C ILE A 926 -14.35 -25.57 6.52
N ALA A 927 -14.58 -25.69 7.80
CA ALA A 927 -15.74 -25.13 8.46
C ALA A 927 -15.25 -24.13 9.50
N MET A 928 -15.59 -22.87 9.36
CA MET A 928 -15.11 -21.79 10.21
C MET A 928 -16.26 -21.03 10.84
N ASN A 929 -16.28 -21.00 12.16
CA ASN A 929 -17.18 -20.16 12.93
C ASN A 929 -16.51 -18.82 13.24
N THR A 930 -16.92 -17.78 12.56
CA THR A 930 -16.41 -16.40 12.74
C THR A 930 -17.16 -15.60 13.80
N SER A 931 -18.19 -16.19 14.40
CA SER A 931 -18.98 -15.57 15.46
C SER A 931 -18.24 -15.59 16.79
N THR A 932 -18.40 -14.54 17.57
CA THR A 932 -17.83 -14.42 18.92
C THR A 932 -18.70 -15.03 20.01
N ASP A 933 -19.96 -15.36 19.72
CA ASP A 933 -20.96 -15.75 20.71
C ASP A 933 -21.76 -17.02 20.37
N ARG A 934 -21.65 -17.52 19.14
CA ARG A 934 -22.50 -18.65 18.68
C ARG A 934 -21.71 -19.94 18.55
N THR A 935 -22.38 -21.05 18.80
CA THR A 935 -21.87 -22.37 18.43
C THR A 935 -22.58 -22.82 17.16
N CYS A 936 -21.79 -23.22 16.15
CA CYS A 936 -22.27 -23.74 14.88
C CYS A 936 -22.15 -25.26 14.82
N VAL A 937 -22.92 -25.89 13.95
CA VAL A 937 -22.90 -27.34 13.72
C VAL A 937 -22.80 -27.59 12.23
N LEU A 938 -21.97 -28.52 11.80
CA LEU A 938 -21.92 -28.91 10.39
C LEU A 938 -23.31 -29.29 9.87
N PRO A 939 -23.72 -28.76 8.70
CA PRO A 939 -25.00 -29.08 8.08
C PRO A 939 -25.14 -30.58 7.81
N ALA A 940 -26.36 -31.12 7.98
CA ALA A 940 -26.63 -32.54 7.78
C ALA A 940 -26.45 -32.99 6.33
N ARG A 941 -26.55 -32.05 5.38
CA ARG A 941 -26.34 -32.30 3.94
C ARG A 941 -24.90 -32.60 3.58
N LEU A 942 -23.95 -32.24 4.45
CA LEU A 942 -22.54 -32.50 4.27
C LEU A 942 -22.16 -33.87 4.84
N ASP A 943 -22.26 -34.90 4.06
CA ASP A 943 -21.64 -36.19 4.40
C ASP A 943 -20.20 -36.19 3.95
N PHE A 944 -19.34 -35.70 4.83
CA PHE A 944 -17.91 -35.62 4.53
C PHE A 944 -17.18 -36.92 4.90
N GLY A 945 -17.74 -38.07 4.78
CA GLY A 945 -17.06 -39.34 4.99
C GLY A 945 -16.14 -39.40 6.20
N PRO A 946 -15.39 -40.44 6.43
CA PRO A 946 -14.32 -40.41 7.41
C PRO A 946 -13.19 -39.45 6.93
N ALA A 947 -12.77 -38.55 7.82
CA ALA A 947 -11.74 -37.56 7.51
C ALA A 947 -10.93 -37.23 8.76
N ARG A 948 -9.69 -36.84 8.57
CA ARG A 948 -8.85 -36.34 9.67
C ARG A 948 -9.08 -34.84 9.84
N ASP A 949 -9.42 -34.43 11.04
CA ASP A 949 -9.37 -33.03 11.42
C ASP A 949 -7.91 -32.63 11.67
N LEU A 950 -7.37 -31.81 10.78
CA LEU A 950 -5.96 -31.40 10.83
C LEU A 950 -5.67 -30.44 11.99
N VAL A 951 -6.69 -29.76 12.55
CA VAL A 951 -6.54 -28.88 13.72
C VAL A 951 -6.28 -29.69 14.99
N THR A 952 -6.99 -30.79 15.15
CA THR A 952 -6.93 -31.62 16.38
C THR A 952 -6.18 -32.95 16.18
N GLY A 953 -5.89 -33.32 14.94
CA GLY A 953 -5.32 -34.62 14.56
C GLY A 953 -6.29 -35.80 14.67
N LYS A 954 -7.57 -35.58 14.99
CA LYS A 954 -8.57 -36.62 15.26
C LYS A 954 -9.30 -37.06 14.00
N MET A 955 -9.58 -38.37 13.90
CA MET A 955 -10.49 -38.88 12.89
C MET A 955 -11.94 -38.56 13.22
N ILE A 956 -12.64 -37.97 12.27
CA ILE A 956 -14.06 -37.71 12.30
C ILE A 956 -14.76 -38.76 11.44
N GLY A 957 -15.60 -39.61 12.04
CA GLY A 957 -16.32 -40.65 11.30
C GLY A 957 -17.42 -40.09 10.42
N ALA A 958 -17.79 -40.87 9.39
CA ALA A 958 -18.88 -40.52 8.49
C ALA A 958 -20.17 -40.17 9.26
N GLY A 959 -20.91 -39.17 8.77
CA GLY A 959 -22.17 -38.71 9.36
C GLY A 959 -22.03 -38.01 10.71
N LYS A 960 -20.83 -37.81 11.23
CA LYS A 960 -20.62 -37.02 12.45
C LYS A 960 -20.75 -35.52 12.13
N ARG A 961 -21.40 -34.83 13.07
CA ARG A 961 -21.62 -33.37 12.96
C ARG A 961 -20.88 -32.65 14.10
N PRO A 962 -19.61 -32.38 13.97
CA PRO A 962 -18.85 -31.62 14.96
C PRO A 962 -19.51 -30.28 15.28
N ARG A 963 -19.41 -29.88 16.55
CA ARG A 963 -19.84 -28.57 17.03
C ARG A 963 -18.61 -27.65 17.06
N LEU A 964 -18.74 -26.49 16.48
CA LEU A 964 -17.72 -25.47 16.48
C LEU A 964 -18.14 -24.34 17.43
N GLY A 965 -17.38 -24.16 18.50
CA GLY A 965 -17.56 -23.03 19.41
C GLY A 965 -17.26 -21.69 18.72
N PRO A 966 -17.48 -20.57 19.42
CA PRO A 966 -17.11 -19.26 18.92
C PRO A 966 -15.65 -19.19 18.47
N LEU A 967 -15.39 -18.51 17.38
CA LEU A 967 -14.06 -18.30 16.82
C LEU A 967 -13.24 -19.61 16.79
N SER A 968 -13.77 -20.62 16.13
CA SER A 968 -13.10 -21.90 15.94
C SER A 968 -13.28 -22.45 14.53
N THR A 969 -12.30 -23.21 14.09
CA THR A 969 -12.24 -23.77 12.75
C THR A 969 -12.02 -25.27 12.80
N LEU A 970 -12.67 -25.99 11.90
CA LEU A 970 -12.44 -27.39 11.59
C LEU A 970 -11.83 -27.49 10.19
N VAL A 971 -10.74 -28.18 10.05
CA VAL A 971 -10.08 -28.45 8.76
C VAL A 971 -10.05 -29.94 8.54
N LEU A 972 -11.00 -30.46 7.78
CA LEU A 972 -11.10 -31.88 7.47
C LEU A 972 -10.34 -32.21 6.18
N TYR A 973 -9.59 -33.32 6.23
CA TYR A 973 -8.83 -33.84 5.10
C TYR A 973 -9.17 -35.31 4.85
N ARG A 974 -9.49 -35.66 3.60
CA ARG A 974 -9.92 -37.02 3.20
C ARG A 974 -8.82 -37.84 2.54
N GLY A 975 -7.72 -37.24 2.15
CA GLY A 975 -6.68 -37.95 1.41
C GLY A 975 -6.10 -39.19 2.12
N ASP A 976 -6.22 -39.23 3.44
CA ASP A 976 -5.79 -40.38 4.25
C ASP A 976 -6.82 -41.54 4.33
N ALA A 977 -8.03 -41.31 3.82
CA ALA A 977 -9.17 -42.22 3.98
C ALA A 977 -9.40 -43.13 2.72
N GLY A 978 -8.53 -43.01 1.68
CA GLY A 978 -8.58 -43.70 0.43
C GLY A 978 -8.15 -45.16 0.46
#